data_0617652dd51890e37ef2d880897ae062
#
_entry.id   0617652dd51890e37ef2d880897ae062
#
_cell.length_a   1.000
_cell.length_b   1.000
_cell.length_c   1.000
_cell.angle_alpha   90.00
_cell.angle_beta   90.00
_cell.angle_gamma   90.00
#
_symmetry.space_group_name_H-M   'P 1'
#
loop_
_entity.id
_entity.type
_entity.pdbx_description
1 polymer ?
#
loop_
_entity_poly.entity_id
_entity_poly.type
_entity_poly.pdbx_seq_one_letter_code
_entity_poly.pdbx_strand_id
1 'polypeptide(L)'
;MAASPAQAQEAPADPAPVAADQDGQDTGTEILVVAERVRGQVDAPQPPIATFDEREVAALGASSITDVLTRIAPQTGSGRGRGDGPPAILVNGQRITSFREMRNYPPEAIKKVEVLPEEVGLRYGFAPDARVVNFILKDNYTSKRVEAEYAVPTRGDWGAGQFEATALKLKGPQRFSLTVTAEDTSPLTEVERPVVQSVLRSVASDPDPAANRTLIADSRNLGLNLSWAKGLGQGGTGGQISANANLSQDDSLSLSGLDVVQLTAPGGATVLRTLGDPLERRSRTRTVQGGAGINTFLGLWRLSATIDASHAEGTTWIDRRADTTALVAAAAAGTLSVTGTLPGVTNAGRDVARTNSDRVDSLVTLVGRPLRLPAGEVTTTLKAGYTWLGYDSEDSRTVTGPVSLTRNRVIGGVNVAIPLTSRREHFLSGVGDVALNLSADRTHVSDFGQVNSWSTGLTWSPTGKLGLQASYIANEAAPAISQLGNPLTQTFNVPIYDFTRGETVLATVIGGGNPLLKKERQRDLKLGANWQLPVLANSNLVLEYFRNRSNDVTASLPLLTPAIEAAYPGRVIRDASGRIVTVDQRPVTLAEQTSSRLRWGFNLSGSLGKAAPGGGGGGMMGMGGGGPRPAGGPPAGGGMRGPGGGGPRGGMMGMMGGGSGQGRWNLALYHTVQFSNEVLVVPGGPVLDLLGGDALSAGGTPRNALEMNGGWFYRGFGMFANGSWTAPTRVKASGAPGTSDLRFGSVTKLNVNLFVDMAQQFKDKPFWKGTRLSLRAENLFDSRQKVTDASGAVPISYQADYMDPRGRVIEVEFRKMF
;
A
#
# COMPACT_ATOMS: atom_id res chain seq x y z
N MET A 1 -33.83 -56.21 -47.80
CA MET A 1 -33.90 -56.48 -49.21
C MET A 1 -33.22 -55.36 -49.97
N ALA A 2 -32.15 -55.72 -50.61
CA ALA A 2 -31.59 -55.32 -51.90
C ALA A 2 -31.17 -53.85 -52.03
N ALA A 3 -29.92 -53.56 -52.05
CA ALA A 3 -28.80 -53.81 -52.97
C ALA A 3 -28.52 -52.56 -53.83
N SER A 4 -27.30 -52.10 -53.81
CA SER A 4 -26.60 -51.20 -54.70
C SER A 4 -26.73 -51.43 -56.18
N PRO A 5 -26.22 -50.58 -57.11
CA PRO A 5 -24.81 -50.35 -57.21
C PRO A 5 -24.31 -48.94 -57.65
N ALA A 6 -23.00 -48.79 -57.56
CA ALA A 6 -22.17 -47.70 -58.02
C ALA A 6 -22.02 -47.58 -59.53
N GLN A 7 -21.74 -46.42 -60.07
CA GLN A 7 -20.97 -46.22 -61.29
C GLN A 7 -20.07 -44.95 -61.19
N ALA A 8 -18.81 -45.17 -61.55
CA ALA A 8 -17.80 -44.17 -61.80
C ALA A 8 -17.84 -43.72 -63.25
N GLN A 9 -17.46 -42.48 -63.56
CA GLN A 9 -16.94 -42.05 -64.88
C GLN A 9 -16.33 -40.63 -64.70
N GLU A 10 -15.05 -40.55 -64.81
CA GLU A 10 -14.21 -39.99 -65.89
C GLU A 10 -14.14 -38.47 -65.97
N ALA A 11 -12.95 -38.00 -65.84
CA ALA A 11 -12.51 -36.61 -66.14
C ALA A 11 -12.35 -36.39 -67.65
N PRO A 12 -12.37 -35.14 -68.07
CA PRO A 12 -11.41 -34.72 -69.11
C PRO A 12 -10.69 -33.35 -68.76
N ALA A 13 -9.39 -33.39 -69.00
CA ALA A 13 -8.47 -32.50 -69.65
C ALA A 13 -8.55 -30.93 -69.50
N ASP A 14 -7.43 -30.39 -69.09
CA ASP A 14 -6.96 -28.98 -69.20
C ASP A 14 -7.17 -28.35 -70.57
N PRO A 15 -7.30 -27.04 -70.60
CA PRO A 15 -6.44 -26.27 -71.51
C PRO A 15 -5.71 -25.13 -70.82
N ALA A 16 -4.50 -24.85 -71.38
CA ALA A 16 -3.40 -23.99 -71.06
C ALA A 16 -3.70 -22.46 -71.12
N PRO A 17 -2.73 -21.61 -70.84
CA PRO A 17 -2.87 -20.40 -70.04
C PRO A 17 -3.11 -19.13 -70.85
N VAL A 18 -3.74 -18.13 -70.21
CA VAL A 18 -3.76 -16.74 -70.70
C VAL A 18 -3.12 -15.84 -69.70
N ALA A 19 -2.28 -14.96 -70.22
CA ALA A 19 -1.35 -14.09 -69.52
C ALA A 19 -1.98 -12.96 -68.70
N ALA A 20 -1.30 -12.63 -67.63
CA ALA A 20 -1.09 -11.36 -66.93
C ALA A 20 -2.03 -10.18 -67.16
N ASP A 21 -2.57 -9.72 -66.00
CA ASP A 21 -2.55 -8.28 -65.68
C ASP A 21 -2.21 -8.10 -64.24
N GLN A 22 -1.18 -7.31 -63.99
CA GLN A 22 -0.71 -6.87 -62.68
C GLN A 22 -1.57 -5.68 -62.26
N ASP A 23 -2.32 -5.82 -61.18
CA ASP A 23 -2.66 -4.70 -60.32
C ASP A 23 -2.46 -5.11 -58.84
N GLY A 24 -1.41 -4.52 -58.27
CA GLY A 24 -0.99 -4.73 -56.90
C GLY A 24 -2.01 -4.13 -55.93
N GLN A 25 -2.77 -4.96 -55.26
CA GLN A 25 -3.34 -4.63 -53.94
C GLN A 25 -2.55 -5.39 -52.91
N ASP A 26 -1.68 -4.62 -52.22
CA ASP A 26 -0.99 -5.02 -50.98
C ASP A 26 -2.03 -5.23 -49.87
N THR A 27 -2.68 -6.38 -49.84
CA THR A 27 -3.41 -6.81 -48.66
C THR A 27 -2.41 -7.32 -47.66
N GLY A 28 -1.88 -6.38 -46.89
CA GLY A 28 -1.09 -6.69 -45.70
C GLY A 28 -1.88 -7.61 -44.78
N THR A 29 -1.60 -8.90 -44.91
CA THR A 29 -2.07 -9.90 -43.94
C THR A 29 -1.37 -9.59 -42.63
N GLU A 30 -2.06 -8.87 -41.76
CA GLU A 30 -1.62 -8.62 -40.36
C GLU A 30 -1.56 -10.00 -39.70
N ILE A 31 -0.36 -10.55 -39.55
CA ILE A 31 -0.10 -11.78 -38.81
C ILE A 31 -0.35 -11.46 -37.36
N LEU A 32 -1.57 -11.73 -36.90
CA LEU A 32 -1.92 -11.64 -35.47
C LEU A 32 -1.14 -12.73 -34.73
N VAL A 33 0.05 -12.41 -34.23
CA VAL A 33 0.79 -13.28 -33.34
C VAL A 33 0.04 -13.32 -32.01
N VAL A 34 -0.84 -14.27 -31.86
CA VAL A 34 -1.48 -14.58 -30.57
C VAL A 34 -0.38 -15.21 -29.69
N ALA A 35 0.27 -14.38 -28.89
CA ALA A 35 1.21 -14.87 -27.87
C ALA A 35 0.45 -15.85 -26.96
N GLU A 36 1.01 -17.05 -26.78
CA GLU A 36 0.44 -18.08 -25.90
C GLU A 36 0.26 -17.48 -24.49
N ARG A 37 -0.97 -17.48 -23.99
CA ARG A 37 -1.28 -16.93 -22.65
C ARG A 37 -0.55 -17.71 -21.59
N VAL A 38 0.20 -17.02 -20.78
CA VAL A 38 0.85 -17.63 -19.62
C VAL A 38 -0.24 -18.09 -18.64
N ARG A 39 -0.15 -19.34 -18.16
CA ARG A 39 -1.06 -19.86 -17.15
C ARG A 39 -1.10 -18.91 -15.95
N GLY A 40 -2.32 -18.51 -15.54
CA GLY A 40 -2.53 -17.57 -14.42
C GLY A 40 -2.70 -16.12 -14.84
N GLN A 41 -2.59 -15.77 -16.12
CA GLN A 41 -2.95 -14.43 -16.60
C GLN A 41 -4.45 -14.20 -16.49
N VAL A 42 -4.81 -12.96 -16.15
CA VAL A 42 -6.21 -12.54 -16.10
C VAL A 42 -6.73 -12.33 -17.52
N ASP A 43 -7.88 -12.98 -17.81
CA ASP A 43 -8.60 -12.75 -19.06
C ASP A 43 -9.54 -11.56 -18.89
N ALA A 44 -9.10 -10.38 -19.29
CA ALA A 44 -9.91 -9.16 -19.27
C ALA A 44 -9.82 -8.43 -20.62
N PRO A 45 -10.91 -7.77 -21.06
CA PRO A 45 -10.88 -6.92 -22.25
C PRO A 45 -9.99 -5.70 -22.06
N GLN A 46 -9.83 -5.27 -20.81
CA GLN A 46 -9.00 -4.12 -20.47
C GLN A 46 -7.52 -4.55 -20.44
N PRO A 47 -6.64 -3.87 -21.19
CA PRO A 47 -5.22 -4.14 -21.14
C PRO A 47 -4.64 -3.78 -19.75
N PRO A 48 -3.58 -4.47 -19.30
CA PRO A 48 -2.86 -4.08 -18.11
C PRO A 48 -2.33 -2.63 -18.21
N ILE A 49 -2.36 -1.91 -17.08
CA ILE A 49 -1.75 -0.58 -16.93
C ILE A 49 -0.23 -0.70 -16.95
N ALA A 50 0.28 -1.77 -16.32
CA ALA A 50 1.70 -2.12 -16.33
C ALA A 50 1.86 -3.64 -16.25
N THR A 51 2.94 -4.14 -16.84
CA THR A 51 3.35 -5.55 -16.71
C THR A 51 4.83 -5.60 -16.38
N PHE A 52 5.23 -6.55 -15.55
CA PHE A 52 6.62 -6.78 -15.19
C PHE A 52 6.96 -8.25 -15.42
N ASP A 53 7.90 -8.53 -16.29
CA ASP A 53 8.46 -9.88 -16.47
C ASP A 53 9.42 -10.22 -15.29
N GLU A 54 9.92 -11.44 -15.25
CA GLU A 54 10.84 -11.92 -14.21
C GLU A 54 12.09 -11.02 -14.08
N ARG A 55 12.61 -10.52 -15.22
CA ARG A 55 13.81 -9.66 -15.24
C ARG A 55 13.49 -8.24 -14.78
N GLU A 56 12.33 -7.72 -15.16
CA GLU A 56 11.85 -6.43 -14.70
C GLU A 56 11.57 -6.45 -13.19
N VAL A 57 11.00 -7.56 -12.67
CA VAL A 57 10.85 -7.77 -11.21
C VAL A 57 12.22 -7.82 -10.51
N ALA A 58 13.21 -8.51 -11.10
CA ALA A 58 14.57 -8.53 -10.55
C ALA A 58 15.22 -7.14 -10.55
N ALA A 59 14.96 -6.31 -11.58
CA ALA A 59 15.47 -4.94 -11.68
C ALA A 59 14.88 -3.99 -10.61
N LEU A 60 13.72 -4.33 -10.03
CA LEU A 60 13.19 -3.61 -8.87
C LEU A 60 14.09 -3.75 -7.64
N GLY A 61 14.90 -4.81 -7.56
CA GLY A 61 15.78 -5.06 -6.42
C GLY A 61 15.04 -5.39 -5.12
N ALA A 62 13.79 -5.79 -5.19
CA ALA A 62 12.94 -6.12 -4.05
C ALA A 62 13.44 -7.39 -3.31
N SER A 63 13.17 -7.50 -2.02
CA SER A 63 13.46 -8.67 -1.20
C SER A 63 12.22 -9.56 -1.01
N SER A 64 11.02 -8.98 -1.05
CA SER A 64 9.73 -9.66 -0.86
C SER A 64 8.67 -9.15 -1.85
N ILE A 65 7.51 -9.81 -1.91
CA ILE A 65 6.37 -9.32 -2.69
C ILE A 65 5.84 -7.99 -2.12
N THR A 66 5.88 -7.80 -0.80
CA THR A 66 5.55 -6.50 -0.19
C THR A 66 6.45 -5.40 -0.72
N ASP A 67 7.73 -5.68 -0.85
CA ASP A 67 8.71 -4.76 -1.40
C ASP A 67 8.44 -4.48 -2.89
N VAL A 68 8.08 -5.51 -3.68
CA VAL A 68 7.66 -5.33 -5.08
C VAL A 68 6.49 -4.36 -5.15
N LEU A 69 5.43 -4.55 -4.34
CA LEU A 69 4.27 -3.66 -4.32
C LEU A 69 4.65 -2.23 -3.95
N THR A 70 5.52 -2.05 -2.96
CA THR A 70 6.01 -0.73 -2.55
C THR A 70 6.74 -0.03 -3.69
N ARG A 71 7.57 -0.77 -4.44
CA ARG A 71 8.36 -0.22 -5.57
C ARG A 71 7.52 0.09 -6.81
N ILE A 72 6.38 -0.60 -6.99
CA ILE A 72 5.43 -0.29 -8.07
C ILE A 72 4.21 0.52 -7.57
N ALA A 73 4.25 1.08 -6.36
CA ALA A 73 3.13 1.82 -5.77
C ALA A 73 2.55 2.93 -6.67
N PRO A 74 3.33 3.72 -7.42
CA PRO A 74 2.78 4.72 -8.33
C PRO A 74 1.88 4.13 -9.43
N GLN A 75 2.09 2.87 -9.83
CA GLN A 75 1.25 2.19 -10.80
C GLN A 75 0.03 1.52 -10.17
N THR A 76 0.08 1.19 -8.87
CA THR A 76 -0.97 0.42 -8.17
C THR A 76 -2.01 1.28 -7.44
N GLY A 77 -1.72 2.54 -7.15
CA GLY A 77 -2.66 3.49 -6.55
C GLY A 77 -3.81 3.80 -7.50
N SER A 78 -5.07 3.66 -7.05
CA SER A 78 -6.23 3.94 -7.91
C SER A 78 -6.57 5.42 -8.00
N GLY A 79 -6.16 6.21 -7.03
CA GLY A 79 -6.45 7.65 -6.96
C GLY A 79 -7.94 8.02 -6.83
N ARG A 80 -8.85 7.05 -6.76
CA ARG A 80 -10.30 7.29 -6.69
C ARG A 80 -10.78 7.58 -5.28
N GLY A 81 -10.19 6.95 -4.27
CA GLY A 81 -10.56 7.14 -2.87
C GLY A 81 -9.84 8.30 -2.21
N ARG A 82 -10.21 8.61 -0.98
CA ARG A 82 -9.50 9.53 -0.10
C ARG A 82 -8.29 8.89 0.58
N GLY A 83 -8.17 7.58 0.51
CA GLY A 83 -7.01 6.83 0.97
C GLY A 83 -6.40 6.06 -0.19
N ASP A 84 -5.08 6.01 -0.26
CA ASP A 84 -4.37 5.06 -1.10
C ASP A 84 -4.48 3.68 -0.44
N GLY A 85 -5.68 3.10 -0.52
CA GLY A 85 -5.91 1.73 -0.07
C GLY A 85 -5.00 0.77 -0.84
N PRO A 86 -4.59 -0.36 -0.22
CA PRO A 86 -3.79 -1.35 -0.91
C PRO A 86 -4.55 -1.90 -2.13
N PRO A 87 -3.84 -2.23 -3.22
CA PRO A 87 -4.47 -2.83 -4.38
C PRO A 87 -5.08 -4.20 -4.02
N ALA A 88 -6.09 -4.60 -4.77
CA ALA A 88 -6.64 -5.95 -4.71
C ALA A 88 -5.64 -6.94 -5.29
N ILE A 89 -5.33 -8.01 -4.55
CA ILE A 89 -4.29 -8.97 -4.95
C ILE A 89 -4.90 -10.26 -5.47
N LEU A 90 -4.38 -10.70 -6.61
CA LEU A 90 -4.63 -12.01 -7.19
C LEU A 90 -3.33 -12.82 -7.24
N VAL A 91 -3.45 -14.13 -7.16
CA VAL A 91 -2.36 -15.08 -7.39
C VAL A 91 -2.78 -16.05 -8.48
N ASN A 92 -2.01 -16.10 -9.57
CA ASN A 92 -2.32 -16.92 -10.74
C ASN A 92 -3.77 -16.72 -11.25
N GLY A 93 -4.25 -15.46 -11.25
CA GLY A 93 -5.61 -15.11 -11.66
C GLY A 93 -6.71 -15.57 -10.71
N GLN A 94 -6.38 -15.91 -9.46
CA GLN A 94 -7.33 -16.36 -8.46
C GLN A 94 -7.31 -15.42 -7.25
N ARG A 95 -8.48 -15.24 -6.62
CA ARG A 95 -8.60 -14.52 -5.36
C ARG A 95 -7.96 -15.30 -4.23
N ILE A 96 -7.24 -14.62 -3.37
CA ILE A 96 -6.67 -15.13 -2.11
C ILE A 96 -7.49 -14.63 -0.93
N THR A 97 -7.41 -15.28 0.23
CA THR A 97 -8.13 -14.88 1.44
C THR A 97 -7.54 -13.60 2.02
N SER A 98 -6.20 -13.50 2.05
CA SER A 98 -5.47 -12.36 2.58
C SER A 98 -4.15 -12.19 1.84
N PHE A 99 -3.69 -10.95 1.66
CA PHE A 99 -2.36 -10.64 1.14
C PHE A 99 -1.23 -11.27 2.00
N ARG A 100 -1.51 -11.53 3.29
CA ARG A 100 -0.57 -12.23 4.19
C ARG A 100 -0.16 -13.61 3.69
N GLU A 101 -0.98 -14.30 2.86
CA GLU A 101 -0.61 -15.59 2.26
C GLU A 101 0.70 -15.55 1.46
N MET A 102 1.09 -14.38 0.94
CA MET A 102 2.20 -14.28 0.00
C MET A 102 3.11 -13.07 0.21
N ARG A 103 2.84 -12.20 1.15
CA ARG A 103 3.57 -10.93 1.32
C ARG A 103 5.10 -11.10 1.39
N ASN A 104 5.55 -12.19 2.01
CA ASN A 104 6.96 -12.49 2.25
C ASN A 104 7.56 -13.48 1.23
N TYR A 105 6.84 -13.81 0.13
CA TYR A 105 7.44 -14.62 -0.92
C TYR A 105 8.60 -13.88 -1.57
N PRO A 106 9.72 -14.57 -1.86
CA PRO A 106 10.83 -13.94 -2.57
C PRO A 106 10.41 -13.61 -4.02
N PRO A 107 10.86 -12.47 -4.56
CA PRO A 107 10.56 -12.05 -5.94
C PRO A 107 10.95 -13.08 -7.00
N GLU A 108 11.94 -13.91 -6.70
CA GLU A 108 12.40 -14.99 -7.57
C GLU A 108 11.35 -16.10 -7.78
N ALA A 109 10.31 -16.16 -6.93
CA ALA A 109 9.17 -17.05 -7.12
C ALA A 109 8.17 -16.52 -8.16
N ILE A 110 8.30 -15.24 -8.57
CA ILE A 110 7.40 -14.58 -9.52
C ILE A 110 7.87 -14.86 -10.95
N LYS A 111 6.93 -15.19 -11.83
CA LYS A 111 7.11 -15.28 -13.28
C LYS A 111 6.72 -14.00 -13.99
N LYS A 112 5.64 -13.33 -13.52
CA LYS A 112 5.11 -12.10 -14.10
C LYS A 112 4.24 -11.36 -13.08
N VAL A 113 4.22 -10.03 -13.13
CA VAL A 113 3.26 -9.19 -12.41
C VAL A 113 2.42 -8.43 -13.44
N GLU A 114 1.12 -8.35 -13.21
CA GLU A 114 0.18 -7.58 -14.03
C GLU A 114 -0.54 -6.58 -13.12
N VAL A 115 -0.46 -5.30 -13.45
CA VAL A 115 -1.25 -4.24 -12.82
C VAL A 115 -2.44 -3.96 -13.73
N LEU A 116 -3.63 -4.22 -13.24
CA LEU A 116 -4.87 -4.18 -13.99
C LEU A 116 -5.77 -3.04 -13.48
N PRO A 117 -6.58 -2.43 -14.34
CA PRO A 117 -7.51 -1.39 -13.93
C PRO A 117 -8.61 -1.91 -12.99
N GLU A 118 -9.25 -1.00 -12.27
CA GLU A 118 -10.21 -1.26 -11.20
C GLU A 118 -11.44 -2.05 -11.67
N GLU A 119 -11.85 -1.91 -12.95
CA GLU A 119 -12.98 -2.65 -13.53
C GLU A 119 -12.73 -4.16 -13.54
N VAL A 120 -11.48 -4.58 -13.62
CA VAL A 120 -11.13 -6.00 -13.53
C VAL A 120 -11.37 -6.52 -12.12
N GLY A 121 -11.17 -5.69 -11.09
CA GLY A 121 -11.44 -6.03 -9.69
C GLY A 121 -12.89 -6.41 -9.42
N LEU A 122 -13.83 -5.76 -10.08
CA LEU A 122 -15.25 -6.03 -9.94
C LEU A 122 -15.62 -7.47 -10.30
N ARG A 123 -14.92 -8.11 -11.26
CA ARG A 123 -15.12 -9.51 -11.62
C ARG A 123 -14.71 -10.50 -10.53
N TYR A 124 -13.89 -10.06 -9.60
CA TYR A 124 -13.45 -10.83 -8.44
C TYR A 124 -14.19 -10.44 -7.15
N GLY A 125 -15.20 -9.57 -7.25
CA GLY A 125 -15.97 -9.07 -6.10
C GLY A 125 -15.24 -8.06 -5.23
N PHE A 126 -14.14 -7.45 -5.73
CA PHE A 126 -13.46 -6.33 -5.06
C PHE A 126 -14.26 -5.03 -5.19
N ALA A 127 -13.88 -4.03 -4.40
CA ALA A 127 -14.47 -2.70 -4.46
C ALA A 127 -14.14 -2.00 -5.79
N PRO A 128 -15.01 -1.09 -6.28
CA PRO A 128 -14.84 -0.43 -7.58
C PRO A 128 -13.69 0.58 -7.62
N ASP A 129 -13.10 0.89 -6.50
CA ASP A 129 -11.99 1.85 -6.33
C ASP A 129 -10.61 1.19 -6.16
N ALA A 130 -10.52 -0.15 -6.15
CA ALA A 130 -9.27 -0.87 -5.98
C ALA A 130 -8.69 -1.35 -7.31
N ARG A 131 -7.45 -0.94 -7.64
CA ARG A 131 -6.66 -1.58 -8.71
C ARG A 131 -6.33 -3.01 -8.35
N VAL A 132 -6.10 -3.82 -9.37
CA VAL A 132 -5.77 -5.24 -9.19
C VAL A 132 -4.32 -5.48 -9.55
N VAL A 133 -3.59 -6.17 -8.68
CA VAL A 133 -2.25 -6.69 -8.98
C VAL A 133 -2.30 -8.21 -8.98
N ASN A 134 -2.02 -8.81 -10.13
CA ASN A 134 -1.99 -10.25 -10.30
C ASN A 134 -0.54 -10.73 -10.31
N PHE A 135 -0.17 -11.53 -9.32
CA PHE A 135 1.13 -12.20 -9.26
C PHE A 135 1.04 -13.59 -9.88
N ILE A 136 1.72 -13.79 -10.98
CA ILE A 136 1.86 -15.10 -11.62
C ILE A 136 3.13 -15.73 -11.10
N LEU A 137 2.97 -16.84 -10.36
CA LEU A 137 4.07 -17.56 -9.73
C LEU A 137 4.65 -18.60 -10.68
N LYS A 138 5.91 -19.01 -10.42
CA LYS A 138 6.54 -20.15 -11.05
C LYS A 138 5.85 -21.46 -10.64
N ASP A 139 5.79 -22.42 -11.53
CA ASP A 139 5.16 -23.72 -11.25
C ASP A 139 5.95 -24.54 -10.21
N ASN A 140 7.28 -24.45 -10.25
CA ASN A 140 8.16 -25.18 -9.33
C ASN A 140 9.24 -24.22 -8.82
N TYR A 141 9.24 -23.99 -7.52
CA TYR A 141 10.23 -23.16 -6.85
C TYR A 141 10.33 -23.56 -5.38
N THR A 142 11.53 -23.72 -4.86
CA THR A 142 11.76 -24.01 -3.44
C THR A 142 12.92 -23.16 -2.96
N SER A 143 12.75 -22.49 -1.85
CA SER A 143 13.81 -21.72 -1.20
C SER A 143 13.65 -21.72 0.31
N LYS A 144 14.78 -21.64 1.01
CA LYS A 144 14.87 -21.20 2.40
C LYS A 144 15.67 -19.91 2.38
N ARG A 145 15.10 -18.83 2.89
CA ARG A 145 15.72 -17.51 2.92
C ARG A 145 15.93 -17.07 4.35
N VAL A 146 17.08 -16.47 4.61
CA VAL A 146 17.37 -15.71 5.84
C VAL A 146 17.80 -14.32 5.41
N GLU A 147 17.29 -13.34 6.09
CA GLU A 147 17.55 -11.91 5.83
C GLU A 147 17.78 -11.20 7.15
N ALA A 148 18.78 -10.35 7.19
CA ALA A 148 19.09 -9.48 8.30
C ALA A 148 19.34 -8.08 7.77
N GLU A 149 18.66 -7.10 8.36
CA GLU A 149 18.76 -5.70 7.99
C GLU A 149 19.12 -4.89 9.25
N TYR A 150 19.91 -3.82 9.05
CA TYR A 150 20.19 -2.87 10.10
C TYR A 150 20.27 -1.46 9.53
N ALA A 151 19.48 -0.56 10.10
CA ALA A 151 19.33 0.82 9.67
C ALA A 151 19.81 1.79 10.75
N VAL A 152 20.59 2.80 10.34
CA VAL A 152 21.08 3.88 11.21
C VAL A 152 20.97 5.23 10.50
N PRO A 153 20.57 6.31 11.18
CA PRO A 153 20.64 7.65 10.62
C PRO A 153 22.10 8.12 10.57
N THR A 154 22.42 8.94 9.59
CA THR A 154 23.77 9.52 9.49
C THR A 154 24.13 10.46 10.65
N ARG A 155 23.17 10.79 11.50
CA ARG A 155 23.29 11.62 12.69
C ARG A 155 23.43 10.81 13.99
N GLY A 156 23.38 9.47 13.90
CA GLY A 156 23.54 8.57 15.04
C GLY A 156 22.31 8.48 15.96
N ASP A 157 22.53 7.88 17.12
CA ASP A 157 21.66 7.82 18.30
C ASP A 157 20.34 7.03 18.12
N TRP A 158 20.12 6.41 16.96
CA TRP A 158 18.98 5.57 16.65
C TRP A 158 19.39 4.39 15.79
N GLY A 159 18.72 3.27 15.95
CA GLY A 159 18.91 2.10 15.10
C GLY A 159 17.63 1.28 14.99
N ALA A 160 17.46 0.61 13.87
CA ALA A 160 16.44 -0.38 13.68
C ALA A 160 17.04 -1.65 13.07
N GLY A 161 16.74 -2.80 13.66
CA GLY A 161 17.16 -4.12 13.18
C GLY A 161 15.97 -4.94 12.78
N GLN A 162 16.10 -5.69 11.68
CA GLN A 162 15.10 -6.66 11.24
C GLN A 162 15.76 -7.99 10.93
N PHE A 163 15.11 -9.06 11.34
CA PHE A 163 15.46 -10.43 10.99
C PHE A 163 14.25 -11.15 10.40
N GLU A 164 14.41 -11.76 9.25
CA GLU A 164 13.39 -12.59 8.62
C GLU A 164 13.93 -13.94 8.19
N ALA A 165 13.19 -15.01 8.49
CA ALA A 165 13.45 -16.36 7.98
C ALA A 165 12.21 -16.88 7.27
N THR A 166 12.34 -17.23 5.99
CA THR A 166 11.23 -17.70 5.15
C THR A 166 11.58 -19.05 4.51
N ALA A 167 10.68 -20.03 4.62
CA ALA A 167 10.69 -21.26 3.86
C ALA A 167 9.53 -21.27 2.88
N LEU A 168 9.81 -21.38 1.58
CA LEU A 168 8.81 -21.42 0.51
C LEU A 168 8.99 -22.67 -0.34
N LYS A 169 7.87 -23.35 -0.63
CA LYS A 169 7.82 -24.49 -1.54
C LYS A 169 6.64 -24.38 -2.48
N LEU A 170 6.93 -24.23 -3.76
CA LEU A 170 5.97 -24.33 -4.86
C LEU A 170 6.22 -25.63 -5.61
N LYS A 171 5.19 -26.46 -5.78
CA LYS A 171 5.27 -27.72 -6.55
C LYS A 171 3.97 -27.89 -7.33
N GLY A 172 3.98 -27.47 -8.59
CA GLY A 172 2.78 -27.45 -9.42
C GLY A 172 1.67 -26.63 -8.73
N PRO A 173 0.49 -27.24 -8.46
CA PRO A 173 -0.62 -26.54 -7.85
C PRO A 173 -0.55 -26.46 -6.32
N GLN A 174 0.55 -26.88 -5.70
CA GLN A 174 0.74 -26.84 -4.25
C GLN A 174 1.67 -25.71 -3.86
N ARG A 175 1.32 -25.00 -2.78
CA ARG A 175 2.11 -23.93 -2.17
C ARG A 175 2.18 -24.13 -0.67
N PHE A 176 3.35 -23.90 -0.09
CA PHE A 176 3.58 -23.86 1.35
C PHE A 176 4.57 -22.76 1.65
N SER A 177 4.28 -21.93 2.64
CA SER A 177 5.21 -20.91 3.13
C SER A 177 5.12 -20.80 4.65
N LEU A 178 6.27 -20.63 5.27
CA LEU A 178 6.44 -20.32 6.68
C LEU A 178 7.42 -19.16 6.78
N THR A 179 7.04 -18.10 7.49
CA THR A 179 7.89 -16.94 7.74
C THR A 179 7.86 -16.57 9.20
N VAL A 180 9.04 -16.28 9.75
CA VAL A 180 9.25 -15.69 11.08
C VAL A 180 9.90 -14.33 10.87
N THR A 181 9.38 -13.29 11.55
CA THR A 181 9.94 -11.93 11.55
C THR A 181 10.19 -11.47 12.98
N ALA A 182 11.29 -10.73 13.17
CA ALA A 182 11.58 -10.04 14.40
C ALA A 182 12.16 -8.67 14.03
N GLU A 183 11.56 -7.62 14.55
CA GLU A 183 11.99 -6.24 14.34
C GLU A 183 12.19 -5.57 15.70
N ASP A 184 13.25 -4.77 15.83
CA ASP A 184 13.58 -4.02 17.04
C ASP A 184 14.03 -2.62 16.65
N THR A 185 13.47 -1.61 17.30
CA THR A 185 13.79 -0.20 17.04
C THR A 185 14.16 0.49 18.36
N SER A 186 15.36 1.06 18.44
CA SER A 186 15.77 1.82 19.61
C SER A 186 15.02 3.15 19.72
N PRO A 187 14.81 3.68 20.93
CA PRO A 187 14.21 4.98 21.10
C PRO A 187 15.16 6.09 20.59
N LEU A 188 14.60 7.23 20.24
CA LEU A 188 15.30 8.47 19.97
C LEU A 188 14.66 9.56 20.79
N THR A 189 15.44 10.27 21.60
CA THR A 189 14.96 11.31 22.50
C THR A 189 15.30 12.72 21.98
N GLU A 190 14.67 13.75 22.55
CA GLU A 190 14.92 15.13 22.16
C GLU A 190 16.36 15.60 22.45
N VAL A 191 17.00 15.08 23.50
CA VAL A 191 18.39 15.44 23.84
C VAL A 191 19.40 15.04 22.76
N GLU A 192 19.05 14.02 21.96
CA GLU A 192 19.89 13.48 20.90
C GLU A 192 19.73 14.26 19.58
N ARG A 193 18.90 15.29 19.58
CA ARG A 193 18.69 16.18 18.43
C ARG A 193 18.76 17.64 18.85
N PRO A 194 19.18 18.56 17.96
CA PRO A 194 19.23 19.99 18.24
C PRO A 194 17.84 20.62 18.26
N VAL A 195 17.02 20.20 19.23
CA VAL A 195 15.64 20.65 19.37
C VAL A 195 15.56 21.74 20.42
N VAL A 196 14.95 22.86 20.09
CA VAL A 196 14.65 23.93 21.07
C VAL A 196 13.43 23.49 21.86
N GLN A 197 13.60 23.41 23.18
CA GLN A 197 12.54 23.04 24.10
C GLN A 197 11.54 24.18 24.30
N SER A 198 10.24 23.85 24.36
CA SER A 198 9.21 24.83 24.72
C SER A 198 9.20 25.17 26.22
N VAL A 199 9.71 24.26 27.05
CA VAL A 199 9.86 24.46 28.50
C VAL A 199 11.30 24.13 28.88
N LEU A 200 12.01 25.11 29.36
CA LEU A 200 13.37 24.95 29.86
C LEU A 200 13.34 24.73 31.38
N ARG A 201 14.23 23.90 31.91
CA ARG A 201 14.43 23.79 33.36
C ARG A 201 14.90 25.12 33.92
N SER A 202 14.25 25.59 34.96
CA SER A 202 14.61 26.85 35.61
C SER A 202 15.72 26.67 36.64
N VAL A 203 15.91 25.45 37.14
CA VAL A 203 16.96 25.10 38.14
C VAL A 203 17.86 24.03 37.55
N ALA A 204 19.15 24.29 37.53
CA ALA A 204 20.14 23.43 36.84
C ALA A 204 20.24 22.00 37.44
N SER A 205 19.89 21.83 38.70
CA SER A 205 19.86 20.52 39.36
C SER A 205 18.63 19.68 39.04
N ASP A 206 17.57 20.28 38.41
CA ASP A 206 16.39 19.55 38.00
C ASP A 206 16.72 18.64 36.81
N PRO A 207 16.00 17.49 36.67
CA PRO A 207 16.13 16.59 35.51
C PRO A 207 15.85 17.31 34.19
N ASP A 208 16.57 16.91 33.13
CA ASP A 208 16.37 17.46 31.80
C ASP A 208 15.13 16.86 31.12
N PRO A 209 14.11 17.66 30.79
CA PRO A 209 12.93 17.15 30.07
C PRO A 209 13.25 16.52 28.70
N ALA A 210 14.32 16.98 28.01
CA ALA A 210 14.72 16.51 26.70
C ALA A 210 15.11 15.03 26.70
N ALA A 211 15.85 14.59 27.75
CA ALA A 211 16.24 13.19 27.87
C ALA A 211 15.06 12.25 28.16
N ASN A 212 13.94 12.81 28.62
CA ASN A 212 12.74 12.08 29.01
C ASN A 212 11.57 12.26 28.05
N ARG A 213 11.82 12.75 26.83
CA ARG A 213 10.81 12.85 25.77
C ARG A 213 11.31 12.19 24.50
N THR A 214 10.59 11.15 24.05
CA THR A 214 10.95 10.44 22.82
C THR A 214 10.41 11.16 21.58
N LEU A 215 11.27 11.30 20.58
CA LEU A 215 10.93 11.65 19.20
C LEU A 215 10.50 10.38 18.42
N ILE A 216 11.14 9.25 18.75
CA ILE A 216 10.79 7.92 18.23
C ILE A 216 10.69 6.97 19.43
N ALA A 217 9.60 6.23 19.51
CA ALA A 217 9.38 5.24 20.55
C ALA A 217 10.31 4.03 20.39
N ASP A 218 10.71 3.42 21.50
CA ASP A 218 11.21 2.05 21.53
C ASP A 218 10.11 1.11 21.02
N SER A 219 10.41 0.20 20.11
CA SER A 219 9.41 -0.75 19.60
C SER A 219 10.00 -2.09 19.23
N ARG A 220 9.22 -3.13 19.47
CA ARG A 220 9.53 -4.52 19.08
C ARG A 220 8.33 -5.15 18.41
N ASN A 221 8.54 -5.76 17.24
CA ASN A 221 7.56 -6.56 16.54
C ASN A 221 8.06 -8.00 16.40
N LEU A 222 7.18 -8.98 16.70
CA LEU A 222 7.41 -10.40 16.46
C LEU A 222 6.26 -10.94 15.62
N GLY A 223 6.59 -11.67 14.55
CA GLY A 223 5.61 -12.21 13.63
C GLY A 223 5.88 -13.65 13.22
N LEU A 224 4.79 -14.43 13.10
CA LEU A 224 4.78 -15.77 12.50
C LEU A 224 3.68 -15.80 11.46
N ASN A 225 4.02 -16.17 10.23
CA ASN A 225 3.08 -16.34 9.14
C ASN A 225 3.20 -17.72 8.51
N LEU A 226 2.08 -18.41 8.39
CA LEU A 226 1.96 -19.73 7.76
C LEU A 226 0.95 -19.63 6.63
N SER A 227 1.27 -20.13 5.44
CA SER A 227 0.31 -20.28 4.35
C SER A 227 0.47 -21.63 3.65
N TRP A 228 -0.68 -22.17 3.24
CA TRP A 228 -0.77 -23.42 2.51
C TRP A 228 -1.85 -23.34 1.45
N ALA A 229 -1.60 -23.89 0.27
CA ALA A 229 -2.60 -24.05 -0.75
C ALA A 229 -2.37 -25.32 -1.56
N LYS A 230 -3.47 -25.91 -2.04
CA LYS A 230 -3.46 -27.14 -2.85
C LYS A 230 -4.48 -27.03 -3.98
N GLY A 231 -4.04 -27.34 -5.19
CA GLY A 231 -4.93 -27.47 -6.34
C GLY A 231 -5.81 -28.72 -6.25
N LEU A 232 -7.01 -28.59 -6.75
CA LEU A 232 -8.02 -29.66 -6.86
C LEU A 232 -8.03 -30.26 -8.27
N GLY A 233 -8.34 -31.54 -8.39
CA GLY A 233 -8.34 -32.28 -9.66
C GLY A 233 -6.94 -32.56 -10.21
N GLN A 234 -6.87 -33.23 -11.37
CA GLN A 234 -5.58 -33.55 -12.01
C GLN A 234 -4.86 -32.26 -12.44
N GLY A 235 -3.61 -32.10 -12.01
CA GLY A 235 -2.82 -30.90 -12.33
C GLY A 235 -3.38 -29.57 -11.76
N GLY A 236 -4.38 -29.62 -10.85
CA GLY A 236 -4.99 -28.42 -10.29
C GLY A 236 -6.04 -27.73 -11.18
N THR A 237 -6.56 -28.44 -12.17
CA THR A 237 -7.57 -27.91 -13.11
C THR A 237 -8.95 -27.72 -12.48
N GLY A 238 -9.26 -28.48 -11.40
CA GLY A 238 -10.56 -28.42 -10.69
C GLY A 238 -10.68 -27.23 -9.70
N GLY A 239 -9.65 -26.43 -9.55
CA GLY A 239 -9.65 -25.30 -8.61
C GLY A 239 -8.53 -25.39 -7.58
N GLN A 240 -8.70 -24.70 -6.43
CA GLN A 240 -7.70 -24.61 -5.36
C GLN A 240 -8.39 -24.41 -4.01
N ILE A 241 -7.83 -25.03 -2.97
CA ILE A 241 -8.09 -24.70 -1.57
C ILE A 241 -6.86 -24.04 -0.96
N SER A 242 -7.05 -23.09 -0.05
CA SER A 242 -5.97 -22.43 0.68
C SER A 242 -6.34 -22.21 2.14
N ALA A 243 -5.31 -22.14 2.99
CA ALA A 243 -5.42 -21.74 4.39
C ALA A 243 -4.20 -20.93 4.80
N ASN A 244 -4.39 -20.00 5.73
CA ASN A 244 -3.31 -19.23 6.32
C ASN A 244 -3.55 -18.99 7.80
N ALA A 245 -2.45 -18.74 8.53
CA ALA A 245 -2.46 -18.33 9.92
C ALA A 245 -1.37 -17.27 10.13
N ASN A 246 -1.67 -16.28 10.97
CA ASN A 246 -0.74 -15.23 11.35
C ASN A 246 -0.83 -14.98 12.84
N LEU A 247 0.32 -14.88 13.49
CA LEU A 247 0.47 -14.46 14.88
C LEU A 247 1.39 -13.25 14.90
N SER A 248 1.04 -12.19 15.62
CA SER A 248 1.94 -11.06 15.83
C SER A 248 1.82 -10.51 17.24
N GLN A 249 2.92 -9.97 17.74
CA GLN A 249 2.97 -9.16 18.94
C GLN A 249 3.77 -7.90 18.65
N ASP A 250 3.17 -6.76 18.96
CA ASP A 250 3.74 -5.43 18.83
C ASP A 250 3.83 -4.80 20.22
N ASP A 251 5.02 -4.46 20.68
CA ASP A 251 5.30 -3.75 21.92
C ASP A 251 5.90 -2.37 21.58
N SER A 252 5.48 -1.31 22.29
CA SER A 252 6.11 0.01 22.18
C SER A 252 6.14 0.72 23.53
N LEU A 253 7.22 1.53 23.72
CA LEU A 253 7.41 2.39 24.89
C LEU A 253 7.78 3.81 24.41
N SER A 254 7.01 4.79 24.83
CA SER A 254 7.32 6.21 24.61
C SER A 254 7.36 6.98 25.91
N LEU A 255 8.21 7.99 25.98
CA LEU A 255 8.33 8.92 27.09
C LEU A 255 7.69 10.25 26.69
N SER A 256 6.77 10.76 27.50
CA SER A 256 6.01 12.01 27.26
C SER A 256 6.63 13.21 28.00
N GLY A 257 7.89 13.12 28.43
CA GLY A 257 8.58 14.14 29.20
C GLY A 257 8.40 13.98 30.70
N LEU A 258 8.69 15.03 31.44
CA LEU A 258 8.59 15.12 32.90
C LEU A 258 7.38 15.95 33.31
N ASP A 259 6.87 15.72 34.50
CA ASP A 259 5.93 16.62 35.12
C ASP A 259 6.61 17.94 35.49
N VAL A 260 5.85 19.02 35.37
CA VAL A 260 6.28 20.38 35.63
C VAL A 260 5.37 20.99 36.69
N VAL A 261 5.97 21.60 37.71
CA VAL A 261 5.26 22.30 38.77
C VAL A 261 5.77 23.72 38.92
N GLN A 262 4.89 24.67 39.01
CA GLN A 262 5.21 26.05 39.33
C GLN A 262 5.15 26.22 40.85
N LEU A 263 6.29 26.51 41.48
CA LEU A 263 6.40 26.78 42.89
C LEU A 263 6.48 28.29 43.14
N THR A 264 5.72 28.80 44.12
CA THR A 264 5.68 30.21 44.48
C THR A 264 6.11 30.37 45.94
N ALA A 265 7.13 31.14 46.21
CA ALA A 265 7.58 31.47 47.54
C ALA A 265 6.63 32.49 48.19
N PRO A 266 6.62 32.63 49.57
CA PRO A 266 5.84 33.63 50.29
C PRO A 266 6.05 35.09 49.81
N GLY A 267 7.22 35.40 49.27
CA GLY A 267 7.58 36.70 48.68
C GLY A 267 7.09 36.90 47.23
N GLY A 268 6.31 35.98 46.67
CA GLY A 268 5.76 36.05 45.29
C GLY A 268 6.72 35.59 44.21
N ALA A 269 7.98 35.21 44.53
CA ALA A 269 8.88 34.68 43.54
C ALA A 269 8.41 33.31 43.06
N THR A 270 8.28 33.13 41.73
CA THR A 270 7.84 31.89 41.10
C THR A 270 8.98 31.22 40.35
N VAL A 271 9.09 29.89 40.47
CA VAL A 271 10.08 29.07 39.76
C VAL A 271 9.38 27.82 39.17
N LEU A 272 9.65 27.55 37.90
CA LEU A 272 9.19 26.33 37.23
C LEU A 272 10.17 25.20 37.55
N ARG A 273 9.68 24.09 38.08
CA ARG A 273 10.49 22.93 38.49
C ARG A 273 10.06 21.71 37.71
N THR A 274 11.00 20.85 37.33
CA THR A 274 10.72 19.53 36.70
C THR A 274 10.92 18.41 37.71
N LEU A 275 10.01 17.45 37.73
CA LEU A 275 10.04 16.27 38.61
C LEU A 275 10.88 15.15 37.98
N GLY A 276 11.42 14.23 38.81
CA GLY A 276 12.38 13.24 38.33
C GLY A 276 11.79 12.01 37.61
N ASP A 277 10.48 11.80 37.68
CA ASP A 277 9.84 10.58 37.22
C ASP A 277 9.22 10.80 35.82
N PRO A 278 9.70 10.12 34.75
CA PRO A 278 9.18 10.31 33.41
C PRO A 278 7.75 9.81 33.29
N LEU A 279 6.98 10.45 32.41
CA LEU A 279 5.61 10.01 32.05
C LEU A 279 5.72 8.98 30.92
N GLU A 280 5.62 7.70 31.28
CA GLU A 280 5.65 6.58 30.34
C GLU A 280 4.29 6.30 29.70
N ARG A 281 4.34 5.96 28.43
CA ARG A 281 3.23 5.31 27.71
C ARG A 281 3.74 4.04 27.07
N ARG A 282 3.24 2.90 27.57
CA ARG A 282 3.57 1.57 27.03
C ARG A 282 2.35 1.00 26.33
N SER A 283 2.53 0.43 25.16
CA SER A 283 1.47 -0.23 24.41
C SER A 283 1.89 -1.65 24.04
N ARG A 284 0.98 -2.60 24.13
CA ARG A 284 1.14 -3.97 23.65
C ARG A 284 -0.08 -4.38 22.87
N THR A 285 0.14 -4.91 21.66
CA THR A 285 -0.93 -5.50 20.86
C THR A 285 -0.55 -6.93 20.47
N ARG A 286 -1.46 -7.88 20.64
CA ARG A 286 -1.33 -9.26 20.19
C ARG A 286 -2.43 -9.55 19.20
N THR A 287 -2.08 -10.17 18.07
CA THR A 287 -3.05 -10.51 17.04
C THR A 287 -2.89 -11.97 16.64
N VAL A 288 -4.02 -12.68 16.62
CA VAL A 288 -4.15 -14.01 16.05
C VAL A 288 -5.12 -13.92 14.89
N GLN A 289 -4.75 -14.43 13.73
CA GLN A 289 -5.60 -14.42 12.56
C GLN A 289 -5.46 -15.71 11.78
N GLY A 290 -6.58 -16.18 11.21
CA GLY A 290 -6.62 -17.34 10.34
C GLY A 290 -7.61 -17.15 9.22
N GLY A 291 -7.31 -17.73 8.05
CA GLY A 291 -8.19 -17.67 6.89
C GLY A 291 -8.18 -18.96 6.09
N ALA A 292 -9.28 -19.24 5.42
CA ALA A 292 -9.41 -20.36 4.49
C ALA A 292 -10.18 -19.92 3.23
N GLY A 293 -9.85 -20.53 2.10
CA GLY A 293 -10.49 -20.22 0.83
C GLY A 293 -10.59 -21.41 -0.10
N ILE A 294 -11.60 -21.38 -0.94
CA ILE A 294 -11.79 -22.32 -2.03
C ILE A 294 -12.11 -21.56 -3.32
N ASN A 295 -11.41 -21.92 -4.40
CA ASN A 295 -11.73 -21.51 -5.74
C ASN A 295 -11.99 -22.78 -6.55
N THR A 296 -13.19 -22.92 -7.18
CA THR A 296 -13.55 -24.10 -7.94
C THR A 296 -14.56 -23.74 -9.03
N PHE A 297 -15.02 -24.73 -9.78
CA PHE A 297 -16.03 -24.56 -10.81
C PHE A 297 -17.34 -25.24 -10.40
N LEU A 298 -18.45 -24.55 -10.59
CA LEU A 298 -19.80 -25.06 -10.50
C LEU A 298 -20.44 -24.99 -11.90
N GLY A 299 -20.28 -26.05 -12.68
CA GLY A 299 -20.63 -26.04 -14.09
C GLY A 299 -19.85 -24.96 -14.86
N LEU A 300 -20.54 -23.99 -15.47
CA LEU A 300 -19.94 -22.87 -16.21
C LEU A 300 -19.57 -21.67 -15.32
N TRP A 301 -19.83 -21.75 -14.00
CA TRP A 301 -19.54 -20.70 -13.06
C TRP A 301 -18.27 -21.02 -12.26
N ARG A 302 -17.43 -20.01 -12.10
CA ARG A 302 -16.31 -20.08 -11.14
C ARG A 302 -16.80 -19.60 -9.77
N LEU A 303 -16.71 -20.47 -8.80
CA LEU A 303 -16.97 -20.17 -7.39
C LEU A 303 -15.67 -19.77 -6.71
N SER A 304 -15.68 -18.68 -5.97
CA SER A 304 -14.66 -18.35 -4.97
C SER A 304 -15.35 -18.09 -3.65
N ALA A 305 -14.99 -18.83 -2.61
CA ALA A 305 -15.44 -18.59 -1.24
C ALA A 305 -14.24 -18.41 -0.32
N THR A 306 -14.29 -17.38 0.53
CA THR A 306 -13.24 -17.07 1.50
C THR A 306 -13.85 -16.81 2.86
N ILE A 307 -13.15 -17.22 3.90
CA ILE A 307 -13.41 -16.86 5.29
C ILE A 307 -12.10 -16.43 5.93
N ASP A 308 -12.15 -15.36 6.72
CA ASP A 308 -11.02 -14.85 7.50
C ASP A 308 -11.53 -14.47 8.89
N ALA A 309 -10.81 -14.88 9.93
CA ALA A 309 -11.13 -14.57 11.31
C ALA A 309 -9.90 -13.99 12.01
N SER A 310 -10.08 -12.97 12.83
CA SER A 310 -9.01 -12.37 13.63
C SER A 310 -9.48 -11.98 15.01
N HIS A 311 -8.58 -12.14 15.98
CA HIS A 311 -8.69 -11.65 17.34
C HIS A 311 -7.47 -10.79 17.66
N ALA A 312 -7.69 -9.58 18.16
CA ALA A 312 -6.62 -8.68 18.56
C ALA A 312 -6.89 -8.13 19.96
N GLU A 313 -5.91 -8.31 20.85
CA GLU A 313 -5.87 -7.75 22.20
C GLU A 313 -4.89 -6.58 22.26
N GLY A 314 -5.37 -5.40 22.65
CA GLY A 314 -4.55 -4.21 22.86
C GLY A 314 -4.57 -3.78 24.32
N THR A 315 -3.43 -3.49 24.91
CA THR A 315 -3.33 -2.88 26.25
C THR A 315 -2.39 -1.70 26.19
N THR A 316 -2.83 -0.56 26.67
CA THR A 316 -2.01 0.64 26.81
C THR A 316 -1.97 1.07 28.27
N TRP A 317 -0.78 1.17 28.84
CA TRP A 317 -0.51 1.72 30.17
C TRP A 317 -0.02 3.14 30.01
N ILE A 318 -0.60 4.07 30.77
CA ILE A 318 -0.26 5.51 30.70
C ILE A 318 -0.05 5.97 32.13
N ASP A 319 1.14 6.50 32.45
CA ASP A 319 1.41 7.04 33.77
C ASP A 319 0.51 8.25 34.05
N ARG A 320 0.09 8.38 35.30
CA ARG A 320 -0.63 9.57 35.79
C ARG A 320 0.38 10.62 36.23
N ARG A 321 0.04 11.88 36.04
CA ARG A 321 0.85 12.99 36.54
C ARG A 321 0.98 12.88 38.06
N ALA A 322 2.12 13.31 38.57
CA ALA A 322 2.38 13.37 40.02
C ALA A 322 1.41 14.34 40.70
N ASP A 323 1.01 14.02 41.91
CA ASP A 323 0.31 14.98 42.79
C ASP A 323 1.31 15.97 43.39
N THR A 324 1.26 17.21 42.92
CA THR A 324 2.16 18.29 43.34
C THR A 324 1.58 19.22 44.42
N THR A 325 0.37 18.91 44.90
CA THR A 325 -0.37 19.76 45.86
C THR A 325 0.45 20.06 47.13
N ALA A 326 1.11 19.04 47.67
CA ALA A 326 1.95 19.19 48.87
C ALA A 326 3.21 20.06 48.59
N LEU A 327 3.82 19.94 47.42
CA LEU A 327 4.97 20.76 47.03
C LEU A 327 4.56 22.21 46.89
N VAL A 328 3.44 22.51 46.23
CA VAL A 328 2.93 23.87 46.07
C VAL A 328 2.60 24.49 47.40
N ALA A 329 1.94 23.75 48.28
CA ALA A 329 1.59 24.23 49.64
C ALA A 329 2.84 24.49 50.48
N ALA A 330 3.85 23.61 50.46
CA ALA A 330 5.11 23.79 51.23
C ALA A 330 5.93 24.96 50.71
N ALA A 331 5.97 25.20 49.42
CA ALA A 331 6.62 26.35 48.79
C ALA A 331 5.92 27.66 49.21
N ALA A 332 4.59 27.71 49.14
CA ALA A 332 3.81 28.87 49.53
C ALA A 332 3.93 29.17 51.04
N ALA A 333 4.05 28.16 51.89
CA ALA A 333 4.31 28.28 53.32
C ALA A 333 5.80 28.67 53.65
N GLY A 334 6.73 28.65 52.68
CA GLY A 334 8.13 28.89 52.88
C GLY A 334 8.92 27.76 53.56
N THR A 335 8.28 26.58 53.74
CA THR A 335 8.93 25.39 54.30
C THR A 335 9.74 24.61 53.26
N LEU A 336 9.47 24.85 51.96
CA LEU A 336 10.23 24.33 50.82
C LEU A 336 10.89 25.49 50.06
N SER A 337 12.18 25.41 49.85
CA SER A 337 12.88 26.37 48.99
C SER A 337 12.49 26.12 47.51
N VAL A 338 12.01 27.16 46.84
CA VAL A 338 11.59 27.06 45.42
C VAL A 338 12.74 26.72 44.45
N THR A 339 14.01 26.95 44.86
CA THR A 339 15.22 26.65 44.10
C THR A 339 16.05 25.51 44.71
N GLY A 340 15.68 25.01 45.91
CA GLY A 340 16.39 23.93 46.61
C GLY A 340 16.08 22.55 46.00
N THR A 341 16.69 21.52 46.63
CA THR A 341 16.40 20.12 46.25
C THR A 341 14.96 19.81 46.55
N LEU A 342 14.26 19.28 45.54
CA LEU A 342 12.87 18.80 45.68
C LEU A 342 12.85 17.45 46.41
N PRO A 343 11.85 17.18 47.28
CA PRO A 343 11.62 15.83 47.75
C PRO A 343 11.23 14.96 46.59
N GLY A 344 11.54 13.65 46.66
CA GLY A 344 11.14 12.70 45.63
C GLY A 344 9.60 12.63 45.50
N VAL A 345 9.07 12.88 44.36
CA VAL A 345 7.64 12.72 44.00
C VAL A 345 7.58 11.78 42.81
N THR A 346 6.74 10.77 42.96
CA THR A 346 6.52 9.77 41.93
C THR A 346 5.21 10.01 41.21
N ASN A 347 5.04 9.41 40.05
CA ASN A 347 3.78 9.40 39.32
C ASN A 347 2.66 8.84 40.18
N ALA A 348 1.41 9.34 40.04
CA ALA A 348 0.24 8.94 40.81
C ALA A 348 -0.39 7.60 40.36
N GLY A 349 0.47 6.66 39.94
CA GLY A 349 0.08 5.36 39.40
C GLY A 349 -0.14 5.38 37.88
N ARG A 350 -0.83 4.36 37.37
CA ARG A 350 -1.05 4.16 35.93
C ARG A 350 -2.51 4.02 35.60
N ASP A 351 -2.89 4.60 34.49
CA ASP A 351 -4.13 4.28 33.79
C ASP A 351 -3.91 3.15 32.81
N VAL A 352 -4.95 2.32 32.64
CA VAL A 352 -4.93 1.18 31.75
C VAL A 352 -6.11 1.28 30.80
N ALA A 353 -5.81 1.31 29.51
CA ALA A 353 -6.79 1.18 28.45
C ALA A 353 -6.64 -0.19 27.78
N ARG A 354 -7.72 -0.96 27.68
CA ARG A 354 -7.75 -2.27 27.02
C ARG A 354 -8.73 -2.27 25.88
N THR A 355 -8.39 -3.01 24.84
CA THR A 355 -9.25 -3.24 23.69
C THR A 355 -9.18 -4.69 23.27
N ASN A 356 -10.34 -5.30 23.01
CA ASN A 356 -10.45 -6.58 22.32
C ASN A 356 -11.22 -6.35 21.03
N SER A 357 -10.69 -6.84 19.94
CA SER A 357 -11.30 -6.70 18.62
C SER A 357 -11.36 -8.04 17.94
N ASP A 358 -12.57 -8.49 17.69
CA ASP A 358 -12.89 -9.73 17.00
C ASP A 358 -13.48 -9.42 15.63
N ARG A 359 -13.09 -10.18 14.62
CA ARG A 359 -13.61 -10.04 13.29
C ARG A 359 -13.74 -11.38 12.59
N VAL A 360 -14.87 -11.61 11.96
CA VAL A 360 -15.06 -12.72 11.02
C VAL A 360 -15.62 -12.15 9.72
N ASP A 361 -14.90 -12.36 8.63
CA ASP A 361 -15.33 -11.99 7.28
C ASP A 361 -15.55 -13.22 6.44
N SER A 362 -16.65 -13.29 5.73
CA SER A 362 -16.89 -14.29 4.71
C SER A 362 -17.37 -13.65 3.41
N LEU A 363 -16.90 -14.16 2.30
CA LEU A 363 -17.32 -13.69 0.98
C LEU A 363 -17.38 -14.84 0.00
N VAL A 364 -18.50 -14.96 -0.70
CA VAL A 364 -18.72 -15.89 -1.80
C VAL A 364 -18.93 -15.09 -3.08
N THR A 365 -18.24 -15.45 -4.13
CA THR A 365 -18.43 -14.88 -5.48
C THR A 365 -18.65 -15.99 -6.51
N LEU A 366 -19.57 -15.76 -7.42
CA LEU A 366 -19.85 -16.61 -8.56
C LEU A 366 -19.63 -15.79 -9.83
N VAL A 367 -18.68 -16.20 -10.66
CA VAL A 367 -18.37 -15.53 -11.93
C VAL A 367 -18.70 -16.45 -13.08
N GLY A 368 -19.56 -15.99 -13.99
CA GLY A 368 -20.02 -16.78 -15.14
C GLY A 368 -20.23 -15.92 -16.38
N ARG A 369 -20.51 -16.60 -17.49
CA ARG A 369 -20.78 -15.97 -18.80
C ARG A 369 -22.12 -16.47 -19.33
N PRO A 370 -23.27 -16.02 -18.72
CA PRO A 370 -24.58 -16.58 -18.99
C PRO A 370 -25.14 -16.23 -20.37
N LEU A 371 -24.63 -15.17 -21.01
CA LEU A 371 -25.16 -14.65 -22.26
C LEU A 371 -24.03 -14.33 -23.24
N ARG A 372 -24.20 -14.67 -24.51
CA ARG A 372 -23.32 -14.27 -25.59
C ARG A 372 -24.03 -13.26 -26.50
N LEU A 373 -23.43 -12.10 -26.68
CA LEU A 373 -23.81 -11.03 -27.58
C LEU A 373 -22.94 -11.10 -28.84
N PRO A 374 -23.32 -10.42 -29.94
CA PRO A 374 -22.49 -10.36 -31.15
C PRO A 374 -21.06 -9.83 -30.88
N ALA A 375 -20.90 -8.94 -29.87
CA ALA A 375 -19.62 -8.38 -29.47
C ALA A 375 -18.84 -9.27 -28.48
N GLY A 376 -19.38 -10.39 -28.03
CA GLY A 376 -18.74 -11.34 -27.12
C GLY A 376 -19.60 -11.75 -25.93
N GLU A 377 -18.98 -12.41 -24.95
CA GLU A 377 -19.69 -12.96 -23.79
C GLU A 377 -19.88 -11.91 -22.69
N VAL A 378 -21.09 -11.80 -22.17
CA VAL A 378 -21.43 -10.98 -20.99
C VAL A 378 -20.87 -11.69 -19.75
N THR A 379 -19.97 -11.03 -19.04
CA THR A 379 -19.46 -11.57 -17.77
C THR A 379 -20.31 -11.05 -16.62
N THR A 380 -20.83 -11.97 -15.81
CA THR A 380 -21.64 -11.65 -14.65
C THR A 380 -20.95 -12.17 -13.39
N THR A 381 -20.85 -11.32 -12.37
CA THR A 381 -20.36 -11.68 -11.04
C THR A 381 -21.46 -11.44 -10.02
N LEU A 382 -21.82 -12.49 -9.30
CA LEU A 382 -22.70 -12.41 -8.13
C LEU A 382 -21.84 -12.50 -6.88
N LYS A 383 -22.14 -11.71 -5.86
CA LYS A 383 -21.45 -11.79 -4.56
C LYS A 383 -22.43 -11.77 -3.41
N ALA A 384 -22.10 -12.53 -2.37
CA ALA A 384 -22.78 -12.54 -1.09
C ALA A 384 -21.73 -12.65 0.01
N GLY A 385 -21.88 -11.91 1.08
CA GLY A 385 -20.90 -11.92 2.19
C GLY A 385 -21.53 -11.56 3.50
N TYR A 386 -20.84 -11.97 4.56
CA TYR A 386 -21.19 -11.68 5.94
C TYR A 386 -19.93 -11.28 6.69
N THR A 387 -20.03 -10.19 7.45
CA THR A 387 -18.99 -9.75 8.39
C THR A 387 -19.59 -9.61 9.77
N TRP A 388 -18.95 -10.20 10.77
CA TRP A 388 -19.20 -9.95 12.17
C TRP A 388 -18.00 -9.23 12.77
N LEU A 389 -18.26 -8.18 13.55
CA LEU A 389 -17.28 -7.42 14.30
C LEU A 389 -17.72 -7.32 15.74
N GLY A 390 -16.87 -7.73 16.67
CA GLY A 390 -16.96 -7.47 18.10
C GLY A 390 -15.87 -6.48 18.50
N TYR A 391 -16.19 -5.52 19.33
CA TYR A 391 -15.22 -4.55 19.83
C TYR A 391 -15.55 -4.20 21.27
N ASP A 392 -14.68 -4.63 22.18
CA ASP A 392 -14.78 -4.30 23.60
C ASP A 392 -13.64 -3.37 23.99
N SER A 393 -13.95 -2.35 24.76
CA SER A 393 -12.96 -1.42 25.29
C SER A 393 -13.25 -1.00 26.70
N GLU A 394 -12.23 -0.86 27.51
CA GLU A 394 -12.29 -0.34 28.85
C GLU A 394 -11.14 0.65 29.12
N ASP A 395 -11.40 1.59 30.01
CA ASP A 395 -10.42 2.59 30.42
C ASP A 395 -10.58 2.90 31.90
N SER A 396 -9.51 2.79 32.69
CA SER A 396 -9.54 3.06 34.13
C SER A 396 -9.87 4.53 34.49
N ARG A 397 -9.86 5.46 33.52
CA ARG A 397 -10.20 6.88 33.72
C ARG A 397 -11.69 7.19 33.54
N THR A 398 -12.41 6.34 32.82
CA THR A 398 -13.83 6.62 32.53
C THR A 398 -14.73 6.08 33.61
N VAL A 399 -15.65 6.94 34.08
CA VAL A 399 -16.70 6.58 35.04
C VAL A 399 -17.82 5.78 34.37
N THR A 400 -17.87 5.79 33.04
CA THR A 400 -18.94 5.17 32.23
C THR A 400 -18.82 3.65 32.11
N GLY A 401 -17.69 3.07 32.54
CA GLY A 401 -17.45 1.64 32.46
C GLY A 401 -17.04 1.16 31.04
N PRO A 402 -16.97 -0.16 30.85
CA PRO A 402 -16.55 -0.74 29.58
C PRO A 402 -17.59 -0.49 28.48
N VAL A 403 -17.09 -0.30 27.25
CA VAL A 403 -17.90 -0.17 26.04
C VAL A 403 -17.82 -1.47 25.25
N SER A 404 -18.97 -2.06 24.93
CA SER A 404 -19.05 -3.25 24.06
C SER A 404 -19.90 -2.91 22.84
N LEU A 405 -19.31 -3.08 21.67
CA LEU A 405 -19.95 -2.80 20.37
C LEU A 405 -19.93 -4.06 19.51
N THR A 406 -21.05 -4.35 18.87
CA THR A 406 -21.15 -5.45 17.91
C THR A 406 -21.74 -4.93 16.63
N ARG A 407 -21.16 -5.33 15.50
CA ARG A 407 -21.63 -4.96 14.17
C ARG A 407 -21.72 -6.18 13.28
N ASN A 408 -22.89 -6.37 12.69
CA ASN A 408 -23.13 -7.34 11.65
C ASN A 408 -23.30 -6.63 10.31
N ARG A 409 -22.70 -7.15 9.25
CA ARG A 409 -22.82 -6.66 7.89
C ARG A 409 -23.19 -7.82 6.97
N VAL A 410 -24.28 -7.68 6.24
CA VAL A 410 -24.68 -8.62 5.18
C VAL A 410 -24.63 -7.89 3.86
N ILE A 411 -23.83 -8.36 2.93
CA ILE A 411 -23.69 -7.78 1.60
C ILE A 411 -24.24 -8.73 0.53
N GLY A 412 -24.99 -8.17 -0.39
CA GLY A 412 -25.35 -8.80 -1.66
C GLY A 412 -25.03 -7.86 -2.81
N GLY A 413 -24.49 -8.39 -3.90
CA GLY A 413 -24.09 -7.56 -5.01
C GLY A 413 -24.03 -8.27 -6.35
N VAL A 414 -24.11 -7.48 -7.41
CA VAL A 414 -24.00 -7.93 -8.80
C VAL A 414 -23.08 -6.99 -9.57
N ASN A 415 -22.23 -7.57 -10.40
CA ASN A 415 -21.48 -6.85 -11.42
C ASN A 415 -21.75 -7.49 -12.78
N VAL A 416 -21.95 -6.66 -13.81
CA VAL A 416 -22.16 -7.10 -15.20
C VAL A 416 -21.24 -6.32 -16.12
N ALA A 417 -20.40 -7.04 -16.87
CA ALA A 417 -19.54 -6.49 -17.91
C ALA A 417 -20.08 -6.89 -19.28
N ILE A 418 -20.49 -5.90 -20.06
CA ILE A 418 -21.21 -6.05 -21.33
C ILE A 418 -20.28 -5.56 -22.46
N PRO A 419 -19.77 -6.44 -23.34
CA PRO A 419 -19.09 -6.00 -24.55
C PRO A 419 -20.12 -5.42 -25.53
N LEU A 420 -19.88 -4.19 -26.01
CA LEU A 420 -20.76 -3.48 -26.94
C LEU A 420 -20.24 -3.57 -28.38
N THR A 421 -18.93 -3.49 -28.57
CA THR A 421 -18.23 -3.70 -29.86
C THR A 421 -16.98 -4.51 -29.64
N SER A 422 -16.49 -5.22 -30.65
CA SER A 422 -15.30 -6.05 -30.55
C SER A 422 -14.59 -6.22 -31.88
N ARG A 423 -13.31 -5.91 -31.91
CA ARG A 423 -12.44 -6.21 -33.05
C ARG A 423 -12.23 -7.72 -33.21
N ARG A 424 -12.13 -8.44 -32.10
CA ARG A 424 -11.92 -9.89 -32.08
C ARG A 424 -13.13 -10.67 -32.65
N GLU A 425 -14.34 -10.26 -32.26
CA GLU A 425 -15.58 -10.90 -32.77
C GLU A 425 -16.07 -10.28 -34.08
N HIS A 426 -15.29 -9.37 -34.70
CA HIS A 426 -15.61 -8.61 -35.90
C HIS A 426 -16.95 -7.87 -35.87
N PHE A 427 -17.47 -7.56 -34.67
CA PHE A 427 -18.72 -6.81 -34.49
C PHE A 427 -18.44 -5.34 -34.28
N LEU A 428 -18.85 -4.48 -35.21
CA LEU A 428 -18.60 -3.05 -35.24
C LEU A 428 -17.11 -2.75 -35.04
N SER A 429 -16.23 -3.55 -35.65
CA SER A 429 -14.80 -3.56 -35.46
C SER A 429 -14.11 -2.20 -35.75
N GLY A 430 -14.67 -1.38 -36.63
CA GLY A 430 -14.19 -0.03 -36.97
C GLY A 430 -14.26 0.95 -35.79
N VAL A 431 -15.12 0.72 -34.79
CA VAL A 431 -15.21 1.53 -33.55
C VAL A 431 -14.13 1.13 -32.55
N GLY A 432 -13.58 -0.08 -32.67
CA GLY A 432 -12.68 -0.68 -31.68
C GLY A 432 -13.44 -1.52 -30.65
N ASP A 433 -12.82 -1.77 -29.51
CA ASP A 433 -13.44 -2.56 -28.42
C ASP A 433 -14.08 -1.60 -27.41
N VAL A 434 -15.39 -1.71 -27.21
CA VAL A 434 -16.16 -0.95 -26.22
C VAL A 434 -16.82 -1.92 -25.25
N ALA A 435 -16.67 -1.68 -23.95
CA ALA A 435 -17.34 -2.44 -22.91
C ALA A 435 -17.96 -1.53 -21.85
N LEU A 436 -19.16 -1.88 -21.41
CA LEU A 436 -19.89 -1.25 -20.30
C LEU A 436 -19.80 -2.15 -19.07
N ASN A 437 -19.41 -1.58 -17.94
CA ASN A 437 -19.40 -2.25 -16.64
C ASN A 437 -20.42 -1.61 -15.71
N LEU A 438 -21.28 -2.41 -15.12
CA LEU A 438 -22.30 -1.98 -14.16
C LEU A 438 -22.12 -2.79 -12.87
N SER A 439 -22.09 -2.13 -11.73
CA SER A 439 -22.01 -2.78 -10.43
C SER A 439 -23.01 -2.18 -9.47
N ALA A 440 -23.65 -3.01 -8.67
CA ALA A 440 -24.54 -2.59 -7.60
C ALA A 440 -24.40 -3.53 -6.42
N ASP A 441 -24.16 -2.95 -5.25
CA ASP A 441 -24.01 -3.64 -3.98
C ASP A 441 -24.95 -3.03 -2.95
N ARG A 442 -25.59 -3.87 -2.17
CA ARG A 442 -26.42 -3.47 -1.04
C ARG A 442 -25.91 -4.16 0.20
N THR A 443 -25.58 -3.38 1.21
CA THR A 443 -25.10 -3.87 2.51
C THR A 443 -26.06 -3.44 3.60
N HIS A 444 -26.51 -4.37 4.43
CA HIS A 444 -27.18 -4.06 5.68
C HIS A 444 -26.15 -4.07 6.79
N VAL A 445 -26.05 -2.97 7.54
CA VAL A 445 -25.14 -2.79 8.69
C VAL A 445 -26.01 -2.61 9.91
N SER A 446 -25.84 -3.43 10.94
CA SER A 446 -26.75 -3.50 12.10
C SER A 446 -26.97 -2.17 12.82
N ASP A 447 -25.96 -1.33 12.89
CA ASP A 447 -25.96 -0.03 13.61
C ASP A 447 -26.16 1.19 12.69
N PHE A 448 -25.97 1.06 11.36
CA PHE A 448 -26.14 2.14 10.39
C PHE A 448 -27.20 1.89 9.31
N GLY A 449 -27.88 0.74 9.37
CA GLY A 449 -28.92 0.37 8.41
C GLY A 449 -28.36 0.06 7.01
N GLN A 450 -29.06 0.52 5.98
CA GLN A 450 -28.68 0.26 4.60
C GLN A 450 -27.53 1.17 4.15
N VAL A 451 -26.55 0.55 3.50
CA VAL A 451 -25.39 1.19 2.88
C VAL A 451 -25.31 0.67 1.45
N ASN A 452 -25.38 1.56 0.48
CA ASN A 452 -25.44 1.20 -0.93
C ASN A 452 -24.15 1.64 -1.64
N SER A 453 -23.72 0.82 -2.59
CA SER A 453 -22.64 1.15 -3.50
C SER A 453 -23.05 0.78 -4.91
N TRP A 454 -22.81 1.66 -5.87
CA TRP A 454 -23.00 1.32 -7.29
C TRP A 454 -21.95 2.04 -8.13
N SER A 455 -21.63 1.44 -9.26
CA SER A 455 -20.73 2.06 -10.22
C SER A 455 -21.15 1.77 -11.65
N THR A 456 -20.85 2.70 -12.54
CA THR A 456 -20.92 2.52 -13.98
C THR A 456 -19.59 2.92 -14.59
N GLY A 457 -19.09 2.12 -15.53
CA GLY A 457 -17.82 2.35 -16.20
C GLY A 457 -17.90 2.00 -17.67
N LEU A 458 -17.41 2.90 -18.53
CA LEU A 458 -17.23 2.66 -19.95
C LEU A 458 -15.75 2.55 -20.25
N THR A 459 -15.35 1.49 -20.90
CA THR A 459 -13.99 1.33 -21.45
C THR A 459 -14.07 1.30 -22.95
N TRP A 460 -13.18 2.04 -23.61
CA TRP A 460 -13.10 2.11 -25.06
C TRP A 460 -11.65 1.98 -25.52
N SER A 461 -11.35 0.99 -26.33
CA SER A 461 -10.06 0.79 -26.97
C SER A 461 -10.20 0.95 -28.47
N PRO A 462 -10.09 2.19 -29.02
CA PRO A 462 -10.22 2.47 -30.44
C PRO A 462 -9.13 1.75 -31.25
N THR A 463 -7.96 1.56 -30.65
CA THR A 463 -6.84 0.80 -31.22
C THR A 463 -6.30 -0.19 -30.18
N GLY A 464 -5.43 -1.12 -30.57
CA GLY A 464 -4.73 -2.02 -29.62
C GLY A 464 -3.76 -1.30 -28.68
N LYS A 465 -3.45 -0.03 -28.94
CA LYS A 465 -2.45 0.78 -28.20
C LYS A 465 -3.05 1.88 -27.35
N LEU A 466 -4.31 2.24 -27.55
CA LEU A 466 -5.00 3.32 -26.81
C LEU A 466 -6.22 2.76 -26.06
N GLY A 467 -6.22 2.87 -24.77
CA GLY A 467 -7.35 2.57 -23.91
C GLY A 467 -7.89 3.84 -23.25
N LEU A 468 -9.18 4.10 -23.37
CA LEU A 468 -9.91 5.19 -22.74
C LEU A 468 -10.88 4.63 -21.71
N GLN A 469 -11.10 5.37 -20.64
CA GLN A 469 -11.93 4.93 -19.53
C GLN A 469 -12.72 6.11 -18.97
N ALA A 470 -14.00 5.92 -18.73
CA ALA A 470 -14.84 6.83 -17.96
C ALA A 470 -15.60 6.01 -16.91
N SER A 471 -15.57 6.40 -15.65
CA SER A 471 -16.29 5.68 -14.60
C SER A 471 -16.81 6.61 -13.53
N TYR A 472 -17.99 6.29 -13.03
CA TYR A 472 -18.67 6.98 -11.94
C TYR A 472 -18.98 5.98 -10.84
N ILE A 473 -18.66 6.33 -9.60
CA ILE A 473 -18.88 5.52 -8.40
C ILE A 473 -19.69 6.34 -7.41
N ALA A 474 -20.73 5.74 -6.86
CA ALA A 474 -21.42 6.25 -5.68
C ALA A 474 -21.31 5.19 -4.57
N ASN A 475 -20.74 5.56 -3.45
CA ASN A 475 -20.47 4.65 -2.33
C ASN A 475 -20.91 5.28 -1.02
N GLU A 476 -21.55 4.49 -0.16
CA GLU A 476 -21.82 4.83 1.22
C GLU A 476 -20.95 3.96 2.14
N ALA A 477 -20.48 4.51 3.26
CA ALA A 477 -19.65 3.81 4.23
C ALA A 477 -20.02 4.19 5.68
N ALA A 478 -20.15 3.20 6.54
CA ALA A 478 -20.25 3.43 7.99
C ALA A 478 -18.85 3.69 8.56
N PRO A 479 -18.69 4.54 9.61
CA PRO A 479 -17.44 4.69 10.34
C PRO A 479 -16.92 3.35 10.86
N ALA A 480 -15.61 3.20 11.02
CA ALA A 480 -15.05 2.01 11.64
C ALA A 480 -15.55 1.86 13.09
N ILE A 481 -15.77 0.62 13.55
CA ILE A 481 -16.30 0.37 14.89
C ILE A 481 -15.36 0.91 15.98
N SER A 482 -14.05 0.85 15.76
CA SER A 482 -13.04 1.45 16.64
C SER A 482 -13.12 2.97 16.70
N GLN A 483 -13.48 3.63 15.59
CA GLN A 483 -13.69 5.10 15.60
C GLN A 483 -14.89 5.51 16.46
N LEU A 484 -15.85 4.60 16.69
CA LEU A 484 -16.99 4.83 17.58
C LEU A 484 -16.66 4.53 19.03
N GLY A 485 -15.89 3.45 19.29
CA GLY A 485 -15.74 2.85 20.63
C GLY A 485 -14.31 2.82 21.19
N ASN A 486 -13.32 3.40 20.58
CA ASN A 486 -11.97 3.42 21.15
C ASN A 486 -11.98 4.03 22.55
N PRO A 487 -11.21 3.48 23.53
CA PRO A 487 -11.10 4.02 24.87
C PRO A 487 -10.47 5.41 24.84
N LEU A 488 -10.83 6.24 25.83
CA LEU A 488 -10.18 7.55 25.98
C LEU A 488 -8.71 7.34 26.38
N THR A 489 -7.81 7.97 25.63
CA THR A 489 -6.38 7.97 25.93
C THR A 489 -5.88 9.41 26.05
N GLN A 490 -4.89 9.63 26.91
CA GLN A 490 -4.25 10.92 27.07
C GLN A 490 -2.78 10.82 26.71
N THR A 491 -2.32 11.79 25.95
CA THR A 491 -0.88 11.98 25.68
C THR A 491 -0.48 13.34 26.23
N PHE A 492 0.43 13.34 27.16
CA PHE A 492 0.88 14.57 27.82
C PHE A 492 1.98 15.29 27.06
N ASN A 493 2.08 16.59 27.31
CA ASN A 493 3.20 17.42 26.85
C ASN A 493 3.39 17.38 25.32
N VAL A 494 2.31 17.28 24.55
CA VAL A 494 2.36 17.32 23.09
C VAL A 494 2.55 18.76 22.64
N PRO A 495 3.61 19.07 21.85
CA PRO A 495 3.83 20.42 21.35
C PRO A 495 2.78 20.74 20.26
N ILE A 496 1.89 21.68 20.57
CA ILE A 496 0.83 22.14 19.67
C ILE A 496 1.06 23.61 19.34
N TYR A 497 0.97 23.95 18.04
CA TYR A 497 0.99 25.34 17.63
C TYR A 497 -0.40 25.95 17.75
N ASP A 498 -0.55 26.97 18.57
CA ASP A 498 -1.77 27.73 18.75
C ASP A 498 -1.86 28.84 17.69
N PHE A 499 -2.67 28.59 16.66
CA PHE A 499 -2.90 29.57 15.58
C PHE A 499 -3.61 30.84 16.04
N THR A 500 -4.28 30.81 17.20
CA THR A 500 -4.95 31.99 17.78
C THR A 500 -3.97 32.94 18.43
N ARG A 501 -2.86 32.41 18.95
CA ARG A 501 -1.85 33.18 19.69
C ARG A 501 -0.49 33.25 19.02
N GLY A 502 -0.24 32.41 17.99
CA GLY A 502 1.04 32.35 17.29
C GLY A 502 2.16 31.72 18.13
N GLU A 503 1.84 30.89 19.12
CA GLU A 503 2.83 30.27 20.02
C GLU A 503 2.70 28.73 20.03
N THR A 504 3.79 28.02 20.36
CA THR A 504 3.75 26.59 20.63
C THR A 504 3.59 26.34 22.12
N VAL A 505 2.60 25.53 22.49
CA VAL A 505 2.34 25.11 23.88
C VAL A 505 2.45 23.59 24.03
N LEU A 506 2.77 23.12 25.21
CA LEU A 506 2.68 21.70 25.57
C LEU A 506 1.28 21.42 26.11
N ALA A 507 0.46 20.72 25.36
CA ALA A 507 -0.89 20.39 25.72
C ALA A 507 -1.08 18.90 26.01
N THR A 508 -2.14 18.58 26.73
CA THR A 508 -2.64 17.21 26.85
C THR A 508 -3.57 16.92 25.68
N VAL A 509 -3.27 15.90 24.89
CA VAL A 509 -4.09 15.45 23.78
C VAL A 509 -4.95 14.26 24.21
N ILE A 510 -6.27 14.38 24.03
CA ILE A 510 -7.23 13.31 24.26
C ILE A 510 -7.52 12.61 22.92
N GLY A 511 -7.25 11.31 22.87
CA GLY A 511 -7.67 10.40 21.79
C GLY A 511 -8.83 9.52 22.24
N GLY A 512 -9.43 8.81 21.31
CA GLY A 512 -10.52 7.88 21.62
C GLY A 512 -11.56 7.80 20.51
N GLY A 513 -12.68 7.12 20.76
CA GLY A 513 -13.81 7.01 19.84
C GLY A 513 -14.80 8.17 19.97
N ASN A 514 -15.63 8.31 18.92
CA ASN A 514 -16.76 9.25 18.93
C ASN A 514 -18.02 8.54 18.41
N PRO A 515 -18.98 8.22 19.27
CA PRO A 515 -20.22 7.52 18.89
C PRO A 515 -21.17 8.37 18.02
N LEU A 516 -20.91 9.68 17.86
CA LEU A 516 -21.76 10.61 17.12
C LEU A 516 -21.37 10.70 15.62
N LEU A 517 -20.43 9.90 15.15
CA LEU A 517 -20.02 9.88 13.75
C LEU A 517 -21.16 9.41 12.84
N LYS A 518 -21.21 9.99 11.65
CA LYS A 518 -22.27 9.74 10.67
C LYS A 518 -21.78 8.81 9.54
N LYS A 519 -22.73 8.25 8.80
CA LYS A 519 -22.50 7.48 7.59
C LYS A 519 -22.01 8.42 6.46
N GLU A 520 -20.86 8.11 5.89
CA GLU A 520 -20.29 8.85 4.76
C GLU A 520 -20.96 8.49 3.45
N ARG A 521 -21.09 9.46 2.52
CA ARG A 521 -21.54 9.29 1.14
C ARG A 521 -20.54 9.91 0.18
N GLN A 522 -19.95 9.07 -0.66
CA GLN A 522 -18.91 9.44 -1.62
C GLN A 522 -19.42 9.30 -3.05
N ARG A 523 -19.03 10.23 -3.93
CA ARG A 523 -19.31 10.22 -5.38
C ARG A 523 -18.05 10.61 -6.11
N ASP A 524 -17.60 9.73 -7.01
CA ASP A 524 -16.34 9.87 -7.72
C ASP A 524 -16.57 9.77 -9.22
N LEU A 525 -15.96 10.67 -9.98
CA LEU A 525 -15.83 10.61 -11.42
C LEU A 525 -14.36 10.43 -11.76
N LYS A 526 -14.04 9.40 -12.57
CA LYS A 526 -12.72 9.20 -13.16
C LYS A 526 -12.83 9.21 -14.69
N LEU A 527 -11.93 9.97 -15.33
CA LEU A 527 -11.64 9.87 -16.75
C LEU A 527 -10.18 9.43 -16.90
N GLY A 528 -9.92 8.43 -17.70
CA GLY A 528 -8.58 7.87 -17.86
C GLY A 528 -8.22 7.62 -19.33
N ALA A 529 -6.95 7.77 -19.66
CA ALA A 529 -6.36 7.35 -20.92
C ALA A 529 -5.04 6.62 -20.65
N ASN A 530 -4.84 5.50 -21.31
CA ASN A 530 -3.60 4.73 -21.30
C ASN A 530 -3.16 4.50 -22.75
N TRP A 531 -2.03 5.07 -23.12
CA TRP A 531 -1.49 4.98 -24.47
C TRP A 531 -0.16 4.27 -24.48
N GLN A 532 -0.11 3.13 -25.15
CA GLN A 532 1.16 2.41 -25.40
C GLN A 532 2.02 3.19 -26.39
N LEU A 533 3.20 3.58 -25.96
CA LEU A 533 4.11 4.39 -26.75
C LEU A 533 4.77 3.54 -27.86
N PRO A 534 4.84 4.05 -29.09
CA PRO A 534 5.45 3.29 -30.20
C PRO A 534 6.97 3.19 -30.14
N VAL A 535 7.61 3.95 -29.24
CA VAL A 535 9.08 4.14 -29.21
C VAL A 535 9.80 3.03 -28.44
N LEU A 536 9.17 2.50 -27.38
CA LEU A 536 9.75 1.49 -26.49
C LEU A 536 8.73 0.39 -26.23
N ALA A 537 9.17 -0.87 -26.27
CA ALA A 537 8.34 -1.99 -25.87
C ALA A 537 7.94 -1.86 -24.39
N ASN A 538 6.71 -2.22 -24.05
CA ASN A 538 6.17 -2.15 -22.67
C ASN A 538 6.19 -0.74 -22.03
N SER A 539 6.09 0.32 -22.84
CA SER A 539 6.07 1.69 -22.34
C SER A 539 4.74 2.36 -22.64
N ASN A 540 4.26 3.15 -21.72
CA ASN A 540 2.98 3.83 -21.85
C ASN A 540 2.94 5.20 -21.18
N LEU A 541 2.01 6.04 -21.67
CA LEU A 541 1.56 7.28 -21.06
C LEU A 541 0.21 7.03 -20.40
N VAL A 542 0.08 7.42 -19.15
CA VAL A 542 -1.14 7.37 -18.35
C VAL A 542 -1.61 8.79 -18.07
N LEU A 543 -2.89 9.06 -18.28
CA LEU A 543 -3.56 10.32 -17.95
C LEU A 543 -4.85 9.99 -17.19
N GLU A 544 -5.04 10.58 -16.00
CA GLU A 544 -6.19 10.32 -15.13
C GLU A 544 -6.70 11.62 -14.52
N TYR A 545 -7.95 11.95 -14.80
CA TYR A 545 -8.66 13.04 -14.14
C TYR A 545 -9.64 12.46 -13.10
N PHE A 546 -9.64 13.04 -11.91
CA PHE A 546 -10.53 12.66 -10.82
C PHE A 546 -11.31 13.86 -10.31
N ARG A 547 -12.58 13.62 -10.02
CA ARG A 547 -13.42 14.54 -9.27
C ARG A 547 -14.14 13.77 -8.18
N ASN A 548 -13.89 14.16 -6.94
CA ASN A 548 -14.42 13.51 -5.75
C ASN A 548 -15.34 14.47 -4.99
N ARG A 549 -16.47 13.97 -4.50
CA ARG A 549 -17.37 14.69 -3.58
C ARG A 549 -17.84 13.71 -2.51
N SER A 550 -17.66 14.09 -1.25
CA SER A 550 -18.09 13.29 -0.11
C SER A 550 -18.83 14.14 0.90
N ASN A 551 -19.88 13.57 1.45
CA ASN A 551 -20.68 14.18 2.52
C ASN A 551 -20.56 13.36 3.80
N ASP A 552 -20.69 14.02 4.96
CA ASP A 552 -20.60 13.41 6.30
C ASP A 552 -19.29 12.62 6.52
N VAL A 553 -18.16 13.26 6.14
CA VAL A 553 -16.83 12.65 6.11
C VAL A 553 -16.30 12.42 7.52
N THR A 554 -15.97 11.19 7.86
CA THR A 554 -15.22 10.89 9.09
C THR A 554 -13.76 11.31 8.93
N ALA A 555 -13.28 12.19 9.81
CA ALA A 555 -11.92 12.70 9.81
C ALA A 555 -11.40 12.86 11.25
N SER A 556 -10.07 12.96 11.41
CA SER A 556 -9.48 13.48 12.64
C SER A 556 -9.87 14.95 12.81
N LEU A 557 -9.83 15.45 14.06
CA LEU A 557 -10.08 16.87 14.29
C LEU A 557 -9.10 17.69 13.42
N PRO A 558 -9.59 18.64 12.59
CA PRO A 558 -8.73 19.46 11.76
C PRO A 558 -7.76 20.32 12.56
N LEU A 559 -6.79 20.92 11.87
CA LEU A 559 -5.83 21.83 12.47
C LEU A 559 -6.55 22.97 13.23
N LEU A 560 -6.11 23.23 14.47
CA LEU A 560 -6.75 24.16 15.40
C LEU A 560 -6.58 25.62 14.92
N THR A 561 -7.52 26.07 14.15
CA THR A 561 -7.70 27.50 13.81
C THR A 561 -8.92 28.05 14.56
N PRO A 562 -9.07 29.36 14.75
CA PRO A 562 -10.25 29.92 15.40
C PRO A 562 -11.57 29.47 14.77
N ALA A 563 -11.60 29.28 13.46
CA ALA A 563 -12.77 28.80 12.73
C ALA A 563 -13.11 27.33 13.12
N ILE A 564 -12.09 26.49 13.32
CA ILE A 564 -12.28 25.09 13.75
C ILE A 564 -12.69 25.03 15.22
N GLU A 565 -12.11 25.85 16.09
CA GLU A 565 -12.51 25.92 17.50
C GLU A 565 -13.98 26.37 17.62
N ALA A 566 -14.41 27.34 16.84
CA ALA A 566 -15.81 27.80 16.80
C ALA A 566 -16.77 26.73 16.24
N ALA A 567 -16.32 25.93 15.25
CA ALA A 567 -17.11 24.86 14.65
C ALA A 567 -17.28 23.63 15.58
N TYR A 568 -16.30 23.41 16.47
CA TYR A 568 -16.29 22.30 17.42
C TYR A 568 -16.09 22.78 18.85
N PRO A 569 -17.09 23.45 19.45
CA PRO A 569 -16.98 24.00 20.80
C PRO A 569 -16.71 22.91 21.82
N GLY A 570 -15.84 23.23 22.83
CA GLY A 570 -15.49 22.31 23.91
C GLY A 570 -14.38 21.32 23.57
N ARG A 571 -13.87 21.27 22.33
CA ARG A 571 -12.74 20.43 21.96
C ARG A 571 -11.38 21.00 22.38
N VAL A 572 -11.30 22.30 22.60
CA VAL A 572 -10.10 22.99 23.08
C VAL A 572 -10.39 23.60 24.44
N ILE A 573 -9.58 23.24 25.44
CA ILE A 573 -9.66 23.83 26.78
C ILE A 573 -8.44 24.75 26.93
N ARG A 574 -8.71 26.00 27.34
CA ARG A 574 -7.72 27.03 27.58
C ARG A 574 -7.68 27.37 29.08
N ASP A 575 -6.49 27.73 29.59
CA ASP A 575 -6.34 28.25 30.95
C ASP A 575 -6.82 29.70 31.08
N ALA A 576 -6.71 30.27 32.30
CA ALA A 576 -7.10 31.65 32.56
C ALA A 576 -6.26 32.69 31.76
N SER A 577 -5.07 32.31 31.28
CA SER A 577 -4.25 33.15 30.41
C SER A 577 -4.59 32.99 28.91
N GLY A 578 -5.54 32.15 28.57
CA GLY A 578 -5.96 31.82 27.21
C GLY A 578 -5.07 30.82 26.48
N ARG A 579 -4.10 30.16 27.14
CA ARG A 579 -3.23 29.15 26.54
C ARG A 579 -3.95 27.79 26.44
N ILE A 580 -3.71 27.05 25.38
CA ILE A 580 -4.26 25.71 25.23
C ILE A 580 -3.64 24.79 26.28
N VAL A 581 -4.48 24.09 27.06
CA VAL A 581 -4.09 23.10 28.06
C VAL A 581 -4.44 21.69 27.56
N THR A 582 -5.64 21.55 26.93
CA THR A 582 -6.13 20.25 26.46
C THR A 582 -6.77 20.37 25.10
N VAL A 583 -6.53 19.38 24.26
CA VAL A 583 -7.14 19.23 22.93
C VAL A 583 -7.77 17.86 22.80
N ASP A 584 -9.07 17.81 22.57
CA ASP A 584 -9.80 16.58 22.25
C ASP A 584 -9.75 16.32 20.74
N GLN A 585 -8.84 15.43 20.32
CA GLN A 585 -8.61 15.05 18.91
C GLN A 585 -9.44 13.83 18.47
N ARG A 586 -10.45 13.41 19.23
CA ARG A 586 -11.33 12.33 18.80
C ARG A 586 -11.95 12.65 17.43
N PRO A 587 -12.24 11.63 16.60
CA PRO A 587 -12.75 11.82 15.24
C PRO A 587 -14.00 12.73 15.21
N VAL A 588 -14.16 13.46 14.11
CA VAL A 588 -15.29 14.35 13.83
C VAL A 588 -15.92 13.99 12.49
N THR A 589 -17.14 14.47 12.25
CA THR A 589 -17.78 14.41 10.94
C THR A 589 -17.68 15.78 10.27
N LEU A 590 -16.99 15.87 9.12
CA LEU A 590 -17.00 17.03 8.25
C LEU A 590 -18.23 16.97 7.35
N ALA A 591 -18.88 18.11 7.13
CA ALA A 591 -20.15 18.14 6.38
C ALA A 591 -19.98 17.74 4.91
N GLU A 592 -18.96 18.30 4.23
CA GLU A 592 -18.67 18.01 2.83
C GLU A 592 -17.19 18.19 2.53
N GLN A 593 -16.66 17.36 1.64
CA GLN A 593 -15.35 17.54 1.03
C GLN A 593 -15.46 17.39 -0.48
N THR A 594 -14.90 18.31 -1.24
CA THR A 594 -14.82 18.26 -2.71
C THR A 594 -13.38 18.40 -3.16
N SER A 595 -12.97 17.63 -4.15
CA SER A 595 -11.65 17.78 -4.75
C SER A 595 -11.65 17.40 -6.22
N SER A 596 -10.74 18.01 -6.99
CA SER A 596 -10.48 17.63 -8.37
C SER A 596 -9.00 17.70 -8.68
N ARG A 597 -8.49 16.69 -9.42
CA ARG A 597 -7.08 16.57 -9.75
C ARG A 597 -6.85 15.88 -11.08
N LEU A 598 -5.71 16.17 -11.68
CA LEU A 598 -5.17 15.50 -12.84
C LEU A 598 -3.87 14.80 -12.43
N ARG A 599 -3.76 13.52 -12.75
CA ARG A 599 -2.53 12.75 -12.62
C ARG A 599 -2.12 12.26 -14.00
N TRP A 600 -0.88 12.50 -14.38
CA TRP A 600 -0.33 12.00 -15.62
C TRP A 600 1.09 11.51 -15.42
N GLY A 601 1.52 10.57 -16.25
CA GLY A 601 2.85 10.00 -16.08
C GLY A 601 3.23 9.01 -17.17
N PHE A 602 4.50 8.66 -17.16
CA PHE A 602 5.11 7.72 -18.09
C PHE A 602 5.60 6.48 -17.33
N ASN A 603 5.36 5.31 -17.91
CA ASN A 603 6.05 4.09 -17.55
C ASN A 603 6.91 3.70 -18.74
N LEU A 604 8.21 3.63 -18.54
CA LEU A 604 9.20 3.34 -19.56
C LEU A 604 10.01 2.11 -19.12
N SER A 605 10.26 1.18 -20.01
CA SER A 605 11.16 0.07 -19.75
C SER A 605 11.95 -0.32 -20.98
N GLY A 606 13.11 -0.94 -20.77
CA GLY A 606 13.97 -1.34 -21.87
C GLY A 606 15.08 -2.31 -21.46
N SER A 607 15.79 -2.83 -22.45
CA SER A 607 16.95 -3.69 -22.24
C SER A 607 18.24 -2.88 -22.20
N LEU A 608 19.23 -3.37 -21.42
CA LEU A 608 20.60 -2.86 -21.33
C LEU A 608 21.58 -3.86 -21.93
N GLY A 609 22.47 -3.40 -22.83
CA GLY A 609 23.50 -4.22 -23.46
C GLY A 609 23.02 -4.96 -24.73
N LYS A 610 23.97 -5.56 -25.44
CA LYS A 610 23.68 -6.32 -26.66
C LYS A 610 23.15 -7.71 -26.30
N ALA A 611 22.22 -8.26 -27.13
CA ALA A 611 21.85 -9.66 -27.04
C ALA A 611 23.08 -10.53 -27.30
N ALA A 612 23.26 -11.58 -26.47
CA ALA A 612 24.31 -12.56 -26.76
C ALA A 612 24.04 -13.20 -28.14
N PRO A 613 25.05 -13.38 -29.00
CA PRO A 613 24.85 -14.08 -30.25
C PRO A 613 24.45 -15.52 -29.93
N GLY A 614 23.23 -15.92 -30.24
CA GLY A 614 22.70 -17.28 -30.04
C GLY A 614 21.43 -17.43 -29.21
N GLY A 615 20.89 -16.34 -28.66
CA GLY A 615 19.64 -16.37 -27.87
C GLY A 615 18.40 -15.88 -28.64
N GLY A 616 18.38 -15.95 -29.94
CA GLY A 616 17.24 -15.57 -30.76
C GLY A 616 16.20 -16.67 -30.80
N GLY A 617 15.17 -16.56 -29.97
CA GLY A 617 13.93 -17.27 -30.15
C GLY A 617 13.28 -16.87 -31.47
N GLY A 618 13.02 -17.83 -32.30
CA GLY A 618 12.18 -17.91 -33.47
C GLY A 618 11.66 -16.62 -34.10
N GLY A 619 12.30 -16.15 -35.11
CA GLY A 619 11.80 -15.17 -36.03
C GLY A 619 12.44 -15.32 -37.36
N MET A 620 11.76 -16.02 -38.23
CA MET A 620 11.69 -15.90 -39.68
C MET A 620 12.95 -15.69 -40.50
N MET A 621 13.00 -16.55 -41.54
CA MET A 621 13.36 -16.30 -42.89
C MET A 621 14.64 -16.94 -43.39
N GLY A 622 14.44 -17.74 -44.36
CA GLY A 622 15.39 -18.19 -45.32
C GLY A 622 14.79 -19.16 -46.30
N MET A 623 13.96 -18.65 -47.23
CA MET A 623 13.73 -19.32 -48.49
C MET A 623 15.00 -19.20 -49.32
N GLY A 624 15.47 -20.29 -49.88
CA GLY A 624 16.30 -20.24 -51.04
C GLY A 624 17.38 -21.31 -51.10
N GLY A 625 17.27 -22.18 -52.09
CA GLY A 625 18.42 -22.89 -52.68
C GLY A 625 18.40 -24.40 -52.57
N GLY A 626 17.74 -25.04 -53.52
CA GLY A 626 17.88 -26.48 -53.78
C GLY A 626 19.27 -26.85 -54.24
N GLY A 627 19.79 -27.98 -53.77
CA GLY A 627 20.92 -28.69 -54.26
C GLY A 627 20.77 -30.17 -53.92
N PRO A 628 21.09 -31.08 -54.86
CA PRO A 628 20.60 -32.46 -54.82
C PRO A 628 21.39 -33.37 -53.90
N ARG A 629 20.71 -34.33 -53.30
CA ARG A 629 21.24 -35.46 -52.55
C ARG A 629 21.84 -36.51 -53.46
N PRO A 630 22.95 -37.14 -53.16
CA PRO A 630 23.26 -38.50 -53.64
C PRO A 630 22.69 -39.54 -52.69
N ALA A 631 22.14 -40.60 -53.31
CA ALA A 631 21.60 -41.77 -52.61
C ALA A 631 22.72 -42.76 -52.35
N GLY A 632 22.50 -43.59 -51.33
CA GLY A 632 23.09 -44.92 -51.30
C GLY A 632 23.60 -45.39 -49.95
N GLY A 633 23.02 -46.49 -49.43
CA GLY A 633 23.64 -47.39 -48.51
C GLY A 633 22.77 -47.97 -47.39
N PRO A 634 22.61 -49.28 -47.28
CA PRO A 634 21.54 -49.92 -46.50
C PRO A 634 21.94 -50.27 -45.03
N PRO A 635 21.05 -50.92 -44.29
CA PRO A 635 20.98 -50.90 -42.81
C PRO A 635 21.65 -52.15 -42.17
N ALA A 636 22.08 -51.92 -40.93
CA ALA A 636 22.32 -53.02 -40.00
C ALA A 636 22.23 -52.40 -38.58
N GLY A 637 21.48 -52.87 -37.67
CA GLY A 637 21.38 -54.08 -36.97
C GLY A 637 21.17 -53.68 -35.49
N GLY A 638 20.24 -54.35 -34.85
CA GLY A 638 19.69 -54.13 -33.52
C GLY A 638 20.66 -54.30 -32.36
N GLY A 639 20.27 -53.81 -31.22
CA GLY A 639 20.89 -54.01 -29.94
C GLY A 639 19.98 -53.58 -28.80
N MET A 640 19.31 -54.56 -28.20
CA MET A 640 18.59 -54.43 -26.93
C MET A 640 19.53 -54.20 -25.74
N ARG A 641 18.91 -53.61 -24.69
CA ARG A 641 19.19 -53.71 -23.23
C ARG A 641 19.74 -52.42 -22.65
N GLY A 642 19.27 -51.94 -21.52
CA GLY A 642 18.63 -52.40 -20.33
C GLY A 642 18.42 -51.21 -19.36
N PRO A 643 17.63 -51.31 -18.26
CA PRO A 643 17.25 -50.18 -17.43
C PRO A 643 18.33 -49.91 -16.39
N GLY A 644 18.93 -48.72 -16.46
CA GLY A 644 19.87 -48.20 -15.47
C GLY A 644 19.38 -46.88 -14.92
N GLY A 645 19.09 -46.87 -13.62
CA GLY A 645 18.65 -45.71 -12.87
C GLY A 645 19.62 -44.53 -12.96
N GLY A 646 19.08 -43.35 -13.24
CA GLY A 646 19.76 -42.07 -13.19
C GLY A 646 18.86 -41.07 -12.52
N GLY A 647 19.16 -40.73 -11.28
CA GLY A 647 18.42 -39.76 -10.48
C GLY A 647 18.38 -38.38 -11.12
N PRO A 648 17.38 -37.55 -10.76
CA PRO A 648 17.28 -36.20 -11.26
C PRO A 648 18.28 -35.31 -10.54
N ARG A 649 19.46 -35.18 -11.08
CA ARG A 649 20.44 -34.13 -10.74
C ARG A 649 20.55 -33.21 -11.93
N GLY A 650 20.05 -31.94 -11.80
CA GLY A 650 20.37 -30.90 -12.78
C GLY A 650 19.22 -30.00 -13.21
N GLY A 651 18.34 -29.60 -12.28
CA GLY A 651 17.26 -28.65 -12.64
C GLY A 651 17.28 -27.30 -11.94
N MET A 652 18.27 -27.01 -11.08
CA MET A 652 18.22 -25.81 -10.21
C MET A 652 19.30 -24.76 -10.51
N MET A 653 20.13 -24.96 -11.53
CA MET A 653 21.27 -24.08 -11.79
C MET A 653 21.15 -23.20 -13.04
N GLY A 654 20.07 -23.34 -13.82
CA GLY A 654 19.95 -22.68 -15.12
C GLY A 654 19.20 -21.34 -15.15
N MET A 655 18.53 -20.94 -14.06
CA MET A 655 17.62 -19.77 -14.14
C MET A 655 18.14 -18.46 -13.54
N MET A 656 19.21 -18.45 -12.78
CA MET A 656 19.86 -17.20 -12.35
C MET A 656 21.10 -16.82 -13.16
N GLY A 657 21.56 -17.65 -14.06
CA GLY A 657 22.83 -17.45 -14.77
C GLY A 657 22.85 -17.75 -16.27
N GLY A 658 21.75 -18.16 -16.87
CA GLY A 658 21.77 -18.62 -18.24
C GLY A 658 20.78 -17.93 -19.14
N GLY A 659 21.18 -16.89 -19.85
CA GLY A 659 20.39 -16.39 -20.95
C GLY A 659 20.59 -14.91 -21.23
N SER A 660 21.30 -14.62 -22.29
CA SER A 660 21.57 -13.32 -22.87
C SER A 660 22.08 -12.26 -21.87
N GLY A 661 23.31 -11.81 -22.03
CA GLY A 661 23.96 -10.76 -21.21
C GLY A 661 23.28 -9.38 -21.26
N GLN A 662 21.95 -9.33 -21.39
CA GLN A 662 21.16 -8.11 -21.39
C GLN A 662 20.61 -7.85 -19.99
N GLY A 663 20.90 -6.66 -19.49
CA GLY A 663 20.23 -6.09 -18.32
C GLY A 663 18.85 -5.52 -18.68
N ARG A 664 18.14 -5.06 -17.67
CA ARG A 664 16.86 -4.35 -17.79
C ARG A 664 16.90 -3.06 -17.01
N TRP A 665 16.14 -2.08 -17.48
CA TRP A 665 15.86 -0.86 -16.77
C TRP A 665 14.37 -0.53 -16.85
N ASN A 666 13.86 0.16 -15.85
CA ASN A 666 12.52 0.73 -15.83
C ASN A 666 12.56 2.13 -15.22
N LEU A 667 11.61 2.96 -15.58
CA LEU A 667 11.39 4.30 -15.05
C LEU A 667 9.90 4.60 -15.09
N ALA A 668 9.34 4.97 -13.96
CA ALA A 668 8.01 5.53 -13.84
C ALA A 668 8.10 6.96 -13.29
N LEU A 669 7.46 7.90 -13.95
CA LEU A 669 7.40 9.30 -13.53
C LEU A 669 5.95 9.76 -13.58
N TYR A 670 5.44 10.27 -12.46
CA TYR A 670 4.07 10.77 -12.33
C TYR A 670 4.04 12.17 -11.77
N HIS A 671 3.17 13.00 -12.33
CA HIS A 671 2.86 14.33 -11.85
C HIS A 671 1.37 14.42 -11.50
N THR A 672 1.07 14.90 -10.31
CA THR A 672 -0.27 15.17 -9.84
C THR A 672 -0.46 16.67 -9.65
N VAL A 673 -1.52 17.20 -10.27
CA VAL A 673 -1.94 18.60 -10.12
C VAL A 673 -3.33 18.62 -9.51
N GLN A 674 -3.50 19.33 -8.40
CA GLN A 674 -4.80 19.57 -7.78
C GLN A 674 -5.38 20.88 -8.29
N PHE A 675 -6.64 20.85 -8.77
CA PHE A 675 -7.37 22.04 -9.24
C PHE A 675 -8.22 22.65 -8.14
N SER A 676 -8.87 21.82 -7.33
CA SER A 676 -9.68 22.22 -6.17
C SER A 676 -9.54 21.21 -5.04
N ASN A 677 -9.64 21.68 -3.80
CA ASN A 677 -9.78 20.84 -2.60
C ASN A 677 -10.40 21.71 -1.50
N GLU A 678 -11.70 21.53 -1.27
CA GLU A 678 -12.51 22.34 -0.37
C GLU A 678 -13.22 21.47 0.65
N VAL A 679 -13.36 21.97 1.86
CA VAL A 679 -14.03 21.29 2.97
C VAL A 679 -15.01 22.21 3.66
N LEU A 680 -16.29 21.86 3.65
CA LEU A 680 -17.30 22.43 4.53
C LEU A 680 -17.21 21.71 5.89
N VAL A 681 -16.81 22.41 6.92
CA VAL A 681 -16.52 21.81 8.25
C VAL A 681 -17.80 21.30 8.92
N VAL A 682 -18.80 22.17 9.07
CA VAL A 682 -20.13 21.83 9.60
C VAL A 682 -21.20 22.48 8.73
N PRO A 683 -22.45 22.02 8.72
CA PRO A 683 -23.52 22.65 7.95
C PRO A 683 -23.68 24.12 8.32
N GLY A 684 -23.61 25.01 7.33
CA GLY A 684 -23.67 26.48 7.54
C GLY A 684 -22.42 27.09 8.19
N GLY A 685 -21.38 26.28 8.42
CA GLY A 685 -20.11 26.72 8.99
C GLY A 685 -19.07 27.13 7.93
N PRO A 686 -17.80 27.23 8.32
CA PRO A 686 -16.75 27.68 7.42
C PRO A 686 -16.47 26.66 6.31
N VAL A 687 -16.16 27.20 5.11
CA VAL A 687 -15.59 26.44 3.99
C VAL A 687 -14.09 26.69 3.98
N LEU A 688 -13.30 25.62 4.06
CA LEU A 688 -11.85 25.68 4.00
C LEU A 688 -11.39 25.43 2.56
N ASP A 689 -10.65 26.35 1.96
CA ASP A 689 -9.94 26.16 0.70
C ASP A 689 -8.52 25.67 1.00
N LEU A 690 -8.33 24.34 0.92
CA LEU A 690 -7.06 23.70 1.28
C LEU A 690 -5.91 24.05 0.32
N LEU A 691 -6.20 24.48 -0.91
CA LEU A 691 -5.19 24.96 -1.85
C LEU A 691 -4.93 26.47 -1.69
N GLY A 692 -5.87 27.18 -1.08
CA GLY A 692 -5.79 28.61 -0.77
C GLY A 692 -5.08 28.92 0.56
N GLY A 693 -4.70 27.89 1.33
CA GLY A 693 -3.95 28.03 2.58
C GLY A 693 -4.74 27.70 3.85
N ASP A 694 -5.99 27.28 3.74
CA ASP A 694 -6.65 26.62 4.85
C ASP A 694 -6.10 25.18 4.97
N ALA A 695 -6.13 24.58 6.15
CA ALA A 695 -5.49 23.29 6.35
C ALA A 695 -6.27 22.37 7.29
N LEU A 696 -6.29 21.08 6.94
CA LEU A 696 -6.77 20.02 7.83
C LEU A 696 -5.62 19.40 8.65
N SER A 697 -4.41 19.53 8.17
CA SER A 697 -3.20 18.97 8.80
C SER A 697 -2.07 20.01 8.83
N ALA A 698 -1.06 19.71 9.63
CA ALA A 698 0.03 20.62 9.93
C ALA A 698 0.86 21.11 8.71
N GLY A 699 0.81 20.41 7.57
CA GLY A 699 1.65 20.75 6.39
C GLY A 699 0.93 21.47 5.25
N GLY A 700 -0.38 21.69 5.35
CA GLY A 700 -1.20 22.16 4.22
C GLY A 700 -1.28 21.13 3.07
N THR A 701 -1.96 21.49 1.98
CA THR A 701 -2.16 20.62 0.83
C THR A 701 -1.37 21.14 -0.38
N PRO A 702 -0.40 20.39 -0.92
CA PRO A 702 0.37 20.83 -2.06
C PRO A 702 -0.47 20.78 -3.35
N ARG A 703 -0.37 21.81 -4.19
CA ARG A 703 -1.03 21.85 -5.50
C ARG A 703 -0.38 20.91 -6.50
N ASN A 704 0.93 20.72 -6.42
CA ASN A 704 1.71 19.88 -7.31
C ASN A 704 2.54 18.86 -6.52
N ALA A 705 2.58 17.64 -7.02
CA ALA A 705 3.45 16.58 -6.52
C ALA A 705 4.04 15.78 -7.68
N LEU A 706 5.31 15.39 -7.56
CA LEU A 706 6.01 14.50 -8.50
C LEU A 706 6.41 13.22 -7.77
N GLU A 707 6.27 12.09 -8.43
CA GLU A 707 6.71 10.78 -7.97
C GLU A 707 7.55 10.12 -9.05
N MET A 708 8.67 9.56 -8.68
CA MET A 708 9.58 8.86 -9.58
C MET A 708 9.99 7.52 -8.97
N ASN A 709 9.87 6.45 -9.76
CA ASN A 709 10.43 5.14 -9.42
C ASN A 709 11.21 4.64 -10.63
N GLY A 710 12.40 4.13 -10.40
CA GLY A 710 13.19 3.58 -11.49
C GLY A 710 14.32 2.70 -11.00
N GLY A 711 14.71 1.75 -11.81
CA GLY A 711 15.80 0.85 -11.48
C GLY A 711 16.44 0.23 -12.71
N TRP A 712 17.60 -0.34 -12.51
CA TRP A 712 18.28 -1.16 -13.49
C TRP A 712 18.98 -2.34 -12.82
N PHE A 713 19.15 -3.40 -13.56
CA PHE A 713 19.91 -4.57 -13.16
C PHE A 713 20.74 -5.09 -14.34
N TYR A 714 22.04 -5.27 -14.11
CA TYR A 714 22.97 -5.75 -15.11
C TYR A 714 24.15 -6.49 -14.50
N ARG A 715 24.41 -7.71 -14.94
CA ARG A 715 25.55 -8.54 -14.53
C ARG A 715 25.71 -8.70 -13.01
N GLY A 716 24.59 -8.86 -12.29
CA GLY A 716 24.61 -9.05 -10.84
C GLY A 716 24.61 -7.76 -10.03
N PHE A 717 24.80 -6.60 -10.62
CA PHE A 717 24.64 -5.31 -9.97
C PHE A 717 23.29 -4.70 -10.31
N GLY A 718 22.66 -4.10 -9.34
CA GLY A 718 21.44 -3.37 -9.53
C GLY A 718 21.37 -2.12 -8.70
N MET A 719 20.55 -1.20 -9.17
CA MET A 719 20.16 0.01 -8.47
C MET A 719 18.67 0.21 -8.63
N PHE A 720 18.01 0.58 -7.56
CA PHE A 720 16.64 1.08 -7.59
C PHE A 720 16.60 2.43 -6.86
N ALA A 721 15.90 3.39 -7.43
CA ALA A 721 15.69 4.70 -6.83
C ALA A 721 14.20 5.04 -6.84
N ASN A 722 13.71 5.58 -5.73
CA ASN A 722 12.40 6.21 -5.69
C ASN A 722 12.52 7.62 -5.14
N GLY A 723 11.86 8.55 -5.80
CA GLY A 723 11.89 9.96 -5.47
C GLY A 723 10.49 10.54 -5.37
N SER A 724 10.34 11.53 -4.50
CA SER A 724 9.14 12.35 -4.42
C SER A 724 9.52 13.82 -4.26
N TRP A 725 8.71 14.68 -4.87
CA TRP A 725 8.77 16.11 -4.68
C TRP A 725 7.37 16.65 -4.43
N THR A 726 7.23 17.51 -3.45
CA THR A 726 5.99 18.23 -3.15
C THR A 726 6.23 19.73 -3.24
N ALA A 727 5.28 20.44 -3.86
CA ALA A 727 5.31 21.88 -3.95
C ALA A 727 5.19 22.53 -2.56
N PRO A 728 5.69 23.78 -2.37
CA PRO A 728 5.52 24.50 -1.13
C PRO A 728 4.04 24.75 -0.84
N THR A 729 3.72 24.83 0.47
CA THR A 729 2.37 25.09 0.94
C THR A 729 2.36 26.27 1.91
N ARG A 730 1.18 26.77 2.23
CA ARG A 730 0.95 27.83 3.21
C ARG A 730 -0.20 27.40 4.10
N VAL A 731 -0.11 27.73 5.38
CA VAL A 731 -1.23 27.65 6.32
C VAL A 731 -1.51 29.06 6.83
N LYS A 732 -2.70 29.55 6.57
CA LYS A 732 -3.12 30.90 6.95
C LYS A 732 -3.21 31.05 8.46
N ALA A 733 -2.80 32.21 8.93
CA ALA A 733 -3.03 32.64 10.31
C ALA A 733 -4.50 32.99 10.56
N SER A 734 -4.84 33.15 11.84
CA SER A 734 -6.18 33.57 12.26
C SER A 734 -6.51 35.03 11.92
N GLY A 735 -5.51 35.86 11.60
CA GLY A 735 -5.63 37.32 11.48
C GLY A 735 -5.61 38.05 12.83
N ALA A 736 -5.49 37.34 13.96
CA ALA A 736 -5.36 37.97 15.27
C ALA A 736 -3.99 38.69 15.41
N PRO A 737 -3.86 39.74 16.21
CA PRO A 737 -2.58 40.38 16.49
C PRO A 737 -1.54 39.37 17.01
N GLY A 738 -0.33 39.40 16.48
CA GLY A 738 0.76 38.51 16.84
C GLY A 738 0.77 37.15 16.10
N THR A 739 -0.26 36.87 15.28
CA THR A 739 -0.29 35.64 14.47
C THR A 739 0.22 35.92 13.06
N SER A 740 0.84 34.91 12.45
CA SER A 740 1.31 35.00 11.07
C SER A 740 1.13 33.66 10.35
N ASP A 741 1.03 33.76 9.02
CA ASP A 741 0.96 32.57 8.18
C ASP A 741 2.21 31.70 8.33
N LEU A 742 2.02 30.39 8.34
CA LEU A 742 3.11 29.45 8.24
C LEU A 742 3.38 29.09 6.77
N ARG A 743 4.63 29.16 6.36
CA ARG A 743 5.12 28.79 5.04
C ARG A 743 5.92 27.51 5.14
N PHE A 744 5.51 26.51 4.40
CA PHE A 744 6.15 25.22 4.29
C PHE A 744 6.91 25.17 2.96
N GLY A 745 8.24 24.98 3.02
CA GLY A 745 9.07 24.87 1.83
C GLY A 745 8.74 23.61 1.02
N SER A 746 9.20 23.54 -0.22
CA SER A 746 9.15 22.29 -0.99
C SER A 746 10.03 21.21 -0.37
N VAL A 747 9.64 19.96 -0.51
CA VAL A 747 10.43 18.80 -0.03
C VAL A 747 10.72 17.87 -1.20
N THR A 748 11.98 17.50 -1.36
CA THR A 748 12.45 16.49 -2.30
C THR A 748 13.07 15.35 -1.52
N LYS A 749 12.49 14.16 -1.55
CA LYS A 749 13.09 12.96 -0.95
C LYS A 749 13.52 12.02 -2.08
N LEU A 750 14.73 11.50 -1.98
CA LEU A 750 15.26 10.48 -2.88
C LEU A 750 15.80 9.34 -2.03
N ASN A 751 15.28 8.13 -2.28
CA ASN A 751 15.78 6.91 -1.68
C ASN A 751 16.49 6.10 -2.77
N VAL A 752 17.63 5.53 -2.46
CA VAL A 752 18.43 4.73 -3.40
C VAL A 752 18.78 3.40 -2.73
N ASN A 753 18.57 2.32 -3.44
CA ASN A 753 18.98 0.97 -3.05
C ASN A 753 19.98 0.44 -4.08
N LEU A 754 21.20 0.20 -3.66
CA LEU A 754 22.25 -0.47 -4.43
C LEU A 754 22.31 -1.93 -3.96
N PHE A 755 22.36 -2.88 -4.89
CA PHE A 755 22.43 -4.28 -4.52
C PHE A 755 23.34 -5.07 -5.46
N VAL A 756 23.94 -6.10 -4.93
CA VAL A 756 24.82 -7.01 -5.66
C VAL A 756 24.46 -8.47 -5.39
N ASP A 757 24.25 -9.24 -6.46
CA ASP A 757 24.14 -10.69 -6.41
C ASP A 757 25.55 -11.28 -6.37
N MET A 758 25.96 -11.73 -5.21
CA MET A 758 27.30 -12.23 -4.95
C MET A 758 27.58 -13.53 -5.72
N ALA A 759 26.55 -14.30 -6.10
CA ALA A 759 26.72 -15.51 -6.90
C ALA A 759 27.26 -15.20 -8.31
N GLN A 760 26.90 -14.05 -8.86
CA GLN A 760 27.40 -13.63 -10.18
C GLN A 760 28.83 -13.11 -10.14
N GLN A 761 29.28 -12.61 -8.99
CA GLN A 761 30.62 -12.07 -8.78
C GLN A 761 31.62 -13.17 -8.40
N PHE A 762 31.20 -14.14 -7.59
CA PHE A 762 32.03 -15.22 -7.03
C PHE A 762 31.48 -16.59 -7.43
N LYS A 763 31.49 -16.89 -8.73
CA LYS A 763 30.86 -18.08 -9.34
C LYS A 763 31.37 -19.41 -8.78
N ASP A 764 32.66 -19.46 -8.42
CA ASP A 764 33.33 -20.68 -7.98
C ASP A 764 33.29 -20.88 -6.46
N LYS A 765 32.65 -19.98 -5.69
CA LYS A 765 32.59 -20.06 -4.24
C LYS A 765 31.18 -20.44 -3.77
N PRO A 766 30.92 -21.66 -3.28
CA PRO A 766 29.59 -22.13 -2.89
C PRO A 766 28.91 -21.27 -1.82
N PHE A 767 29.69 -20.67 -0.91
CA PHE A 767 29.16 -19.78 0.14
C PHE A 767 28.34 -18.60 -0.44
N TRP A 768 28.80 -18.01 -1.55
CA TRP A 768 28.14 -16.83 -2.14
C TRP A 768 26.93 -17.17 -3.02
N LYS A 769 26.67 -18.45 -3.26
CA LYS A 769 25.50 -18.87 -4.02
C LYS A 769 24.21 -18.48 -3.27
N GLY A 770 23.30 -17.75 -3.95
CA GLY A 770 22.06 -17.24 -3.36
C GLY A 770 22.25 -16.13 -2.34
N THR A 771 23.46 -15.51 -2.27
CA THR A 771 23.74 -14.40 -1.37
C THR A 771 23.58 -13.08 -2.11
N ARG A 772 22.86 -12.14 -1.49
CA ARG A 772 22.71 -10.74 -1.95
C ARG A 772 23.09 -9.81 -0.81
N LEU A 773 23.80 -8.76 -1.16
CA LEU A 773 24.07 -7.63 -0.29
C LEU A 773 23.39 -6.39 -0.86
N SER A 774 22.75 -5.62 -0.01
CA SER A 774 22.14 -4.34 -0.39
C SER A 774 22.59 -3.23 0.54
N LEU A 775 22.73 -2.05 -0.03
CA LEU A 775 22.96 -0.79 0.70
C LEU A 775 21.86 0.18 0.28
N ARG A 776 21.02 0.56 1.23
CA ARG A 776 19.93 1.50 1.02
C ARG A 776 20.26 2.82 1.71
N ALA A 777 20.02 3.92 1.00
CA ALA A 777 20.04 5.26 1.57
C ALA A 777 18.62 5.85 1.45
N GLU A 778 17.95 6.02 2.58
CA GLU A 778 16.69 6.74 2.64
C GLU A 778 16.95 8.23 2.79
N ASN A 779 16.16 9.06 2.13
CA ASN A 779 16.31 10.51 2.15
C ASN A 779 17.77 10.94 1.88
N LEU A 780 18.34 10.48 0.74
CA LEU A 780 19.75 10.64 0.36
C LEU A 780 20.28 12.07 0.55
N PHE A 781 19.43 13.08 0.32
CA PHE A 781 19.80 14.49 0.43
C PHE A 781 19.63 15.07 1.85
N ASP A 782 19.22 14.26 2.85
CA ASP A 782 18.83 14.73 4.20
C ASP A 782 17.81 15.89 4.15
N SER A 783 16.90 15.81 3.19
CA SER A 783 15.91 16.85 2.92
C SER A 783 14.82 16.86 3.99
N ARG A 784 14.58 18.01 4.60
CA ARG A 784 13.59 18.19 5.66
C ARG A 784 12.68 19.34 5.35
N GLN A 785 11.45 19.26 5.85
CA GLN A 785 10.48 20.33 5.72
C GLN A 785 10.98 21.56 6.47
N LYS A 786 11.20 22.66 5.75
CA LYS A 786 11.46 23.96 6.37
C LYS A 786 10.13 24.67 6.58
N VAL A 787 9.85 25.08 7.82
CA VAL A 787 8.64 25.84 8.15
C VAL A 787 9.07 27.17 8.76
N THR A 788 8.46 28.26 8.29
CA THR A 788 8.72 29.59 8.82
C THR A 788 7.43 30.38 8.93
N ASP A 789 7.37 31.26 9.92
CA ASP A 789 6.36 32.28 10.02
C ASP A 789 6.67 33.50 9.11
N ALA A 790 5.87 34.56 9.18
CA ALA A 790 6.06 35.78 8.37
C ALA A 790 7.35 36.55 8.74
N SER A 791 7.87 36.37 9.95
CA SER A 791 9.15 36.98 10.41
C SER A 791 10.37 36.17 9.97
N GLY A 792 10.16 34.95 9.44
CA GLY A 792 11.22 34.00 9.11
C GLY A 792 11.60 33.07 10.28
N ALA A 793 10.99 33.22 11.46
CA ALA A 793 11.20 32.35 12.60
C ALA A 793 10.57 30.95 12.39
N VAL A 794 11.19 29.93 13.00
CA VAL A 794 10.68 28.55 12.98
C VAL A 794 9.90 28.31 14.26
N PRO A 795 8.57 28.03 14.20
CA PRO A 795 7.83 27.67 15.39
C PRO A 795 8.36 26.38 16.02
N ILE A 796 8.35 26.31 17.36
CA ILE A 796 8.97 25.20 18.10
C ILE A 796 8.40 23.83 17.68
N SER A 797 7.07 23.71 17.47
CA SER A 797 6.44 22.47 17.04
C SER A 797 6.72 22.07 15.58
N TYR A 798 7.29 22.97 14.78
CA TYR A 798 7.61 22.76 13.37
C TYR A 798 9.12 22.71 13.09
N GLN A 799 9.93 22.53 14.11
CA GLN A 799 11.36 22.29 13.92
C GLN A 799 11.58 21.04 13.06
N ALA A 800 12.57 21.08 12.18
CA ALA A 800 12.86 20.01 11.25
C ALA A 800 13.10 18.66 11.96
N ASP A 801 13.75 18.68 13.12
CA ASP A 801 14.05 17.50 13.93
C ASP A 801 12.84 16.95 14.71
N TYR A 802 11.78 17.73 14.93
CA TYR A 802 10.49 17.21 15.38
C TYR A 802 9.73 16.53 14.25
N MET A 803 9.74 17.11 13.05
CA MET A 803 8.96 16.62 11.91
C MET A 803 9.62 15.40 11.24
N ASP A 804 10.96 15.35 11.20
CA ASP A 804 11.72 14.22 10.65
C ASP A 804 13.02 14.03 11.49
N PRO A 805 12.92 13.34 12.64
CA PRO A 805 14.06 13.19 13.56
C PRO A 805 15.15 12.26 13.04
N ARG A 806 14.86 11.39 12.07
CA ARG A 806 15.83 10.48 11.46
C ARG A 806 16.67 11.17 10.38
N GLY A 807 16.04 11.98 9.53
CA GLY A 807 16.70 12.54 8.36
C GLY A 807 17.16 11.47 7.37
N ARG A 808 18.44 11.54 6.93
CA ARG A 808 19.02 10.50 6.07
C ARG A 808 19.37 9.25 6.88
N VAL A 809 18.87 8.08 6.44
CA VAL A 809 19.14 6.77 7.04
C VAL A 809 19.92 5.91 6.05
N ILE A 810 20.93 5.22 6.55
CA ILE A 810 21.67 4.19 5.81
C ILE A 810 21.29 2.84 6.39
N GLU A 811 20.96 1.91 5.50
CA GLU A 811 20.56 0.56 5.86
C GLU A 811 21.43 -0.44 5.08
N VAL A 812 21.85 -1.47 5.75
CA VAL A 812 22.59 -2.59 5.18
C VAL A 812 21.73 -3.85 5.31
N GLU A 813 21.51 -4.55 4.20
CA GLU A 813 20.78 -5.81 4.12
C GLU A 813 21.73 -6.93 3.71
N PHE A 814 21.70 -8.00 4.46
CA PHE A 814 22.30 -9.29 4.11
C PHE A 814 21.20 -10.32 3.89
N ARG A 815 21.12 -10.88 2.70
CA ARG A 815 20.13 -11.89 2.33
C ARG A 815 20.82 -13.14 1.81
N LYS A 816 20.40 -14.33 2.35
CA LYS A 816 20.90 -15.64 1.96
C LYS A 816 19.75 -16.56 1.59
N MET A 817 19.81 -17.16 0.40
CA MET A 817 18.90 -18.22 -0.06
C MET A 817 19.66 -19.55 -0.15
N PHE A 818 18.99 -20.62 0.31
CA PHE A 818 19.49 -21.99 0.32
C PHE A 818 18.69 -22.91 -0.59
#